data_0870c2fc4605ffd101d13f12a6217443
#
_entry.id   0870c2fc4605ffd101d13f12a6217443
#
_cell.length_a   1.000
_cell.length_b   1.000
_cell.length_c   1.000
_cell.angle_alpha   90.00
_cell.angle_beta   90.00
_cell.angle_gamma   90.00
#
_symmetry.space_group_name_H-M   'P 1'
#
loop_
_entity.id
_entity.type
_entity.pdbx_description
1 polymer ?
#
loop_
_entity_poly.entity_id
_entity_poly.type
_entity_poly.pdbx_seq_one_letter_code
_entity_poly.pdbx_strand_id
1 'polypeptide(L)'
;MSGRPGLQKPDPAEHKPDQSGGDRSVKVDGDNHGIVSTGDNANNVLILPAARPAENSLAGKANLLADRVSDVLKREEEQQRLWDPAPLPVRCRPAPSMLTGRRNSILDVSAEAAAPLPLDLTGPLEKIAAVYEGTKPGRLMVLGRAGSGKTILVRRFARARLEARTPTGEAPVPVIFSLGSWNPTTTPLRDWLIDRLERDHPFLAGAGPDGSTWAAALVGADRVLAILDGFDEIADGLHEAALLDLRATTVPLLMTSRRAELEAAVGTTALFAGIELTDLTLDDSVNYLLHATNTPAPDTTDTTTPTGWEYVLNKLRRHPDKPACANLAAVLTTPLMVTLAHTVYKSGRDPVKLLEIEEFSTRGALEDHLLDNFVPTAYDRFLSTRPAAKRRPWRAERARHWLGYLATHLKKLDTHDIEWWRLGTAMSLSSRMLVSGVTSGLVSGTMLGLVFGLTTEPRVASVSVLLNVLGIGLTFGLMHGFGSKLKVGGAFEPSRMHIQIRGGAKRVKESFLPRIRGGLAGGLVFGVVFGLGMAVYAGLLDFPWTVIALEFGKWLVSGLALGLSVGLILALVAGLEAVIETKSSVSPSDLLHTNRTTVLAQVLAVGLALGLGFGIVVALVNGFALGVTSGLASGLVVGLGLGTLTAWGRWVVLVRVWLPLTGRLPWAVNAFLDDAYQRGVLRQVGAVYQFRHARLRDRLAEVYEQHEQ
;
A
#
# COMPACT_ATOMS: atom_id res chain seq x y z
N MET A 1 -74.71 -3.46 -17.02
CA MET A 1 -75.24 -2.46 -17.98
C MET A 1 -74.16 -1.42 -18.18
N SER A 2 -73.91 -1.05 -19.44
CA SER A 2 -73.02 0.04 -19.91
C SER A 2 -71.50 -0.30 -19.82
N GLY A 3 -70.75 -0.66 -20.82
CA GLY A 3 -70.68 -0.19 -22.21
C GLY A 3 -69.35 0.58 -22.33
N ARG A 4 -68.16 -0.13 -22.54
CA ARG A 4 -66.89 0.53 -22.95
C ARG A 4 -66.91 0.68 -24.48
N PRO A 5 -66.63 1.87 -25.07
CA PRO A 5 -66.42 2.02 -26.49
C PRO A 5 -64.99 1.59 -26.86
N GLY A 6 -64.87 0.84 -27.97
CA GLY A 6 -63.64 0.36 -28.56
C GLY A 6 -62.84 1.49 -29.17
N LEU A 7 -61.48 1.38 -28.95
CA LEU A 7 -60.52 2.15 -29.69
C LEU A 7 -60.27 1.50 -31.07
N GLN A 8 -60.72 2.21 -32.12
CA GLN A 8 -60.39 1.95 -33.51
C GLN A 8 -58.86 2.21 -33.72
N LYS A 9 -58.21 1.24 -34.33
CA LYS A 9 -56.88 1.44 -34.91
C LYS A 9 -57.02 2.35 -36.15
N PRO A 10 -56.17 3.35 -36.32
CA PRO A 10 -56.09 4.07 -37.59
C PRO A 10 -55.42 3.21 -38.66
N ASP A 11 -56.00 3.21 -39.86
CA ASP A 11 -55.43 2.60 -41.07
C ASP A 11 -54.06 3.18 -41.42
N PRO A 12 -53.16 2.39 -42.00
CA PRO A 12 -51.88 2.91 -42.48
C PRO A 12 -52.10 3.80 -43.71
N ALA A 13 -51.87 5.11 -43.53
CA ALA A 13 -51.83 6.05 -44.62
C ALA A 13 -50.70 5.64 -45.58
N GLU A 14 -51.07 5.41 -46.85
CA GLU A 14 -50.16 5.26 -47.97
C GLU A 14 -49.23 6.46 -48.08
N HIS A 15 -47.96 6.25 -47.71
CA HIS A 15 -46.88 7.24 -47.90
C HIS A 15 -46.47 7.17 -49.37
N LYS A 16 -46.94 8.10 -50.21
CA LYS A 16 -46.37 8.35 -51.51
C LYS A 16 -44.90 8.75 -51.33
N PRO A 17 -43.93 8.17 -52.04
CA PRO A 17 -42.53 8.60 -51.95
C PRO A 17 -42.38 10.01 -52.52
N ASP A 18 -41.87 10.92 -51.70
CA ASP A 18 -41.49 12.26 -52.12
C ASP A 18 -40.28 12.19 -53.04
N GLN A 19 -40.48 12.47 -54.36
CA GLN A 19 -39.46 12.46 -55.39
C GLN A 19 -38.72 13.78 -55.46
N SER A 20 -38.17 14.27 -54.37
CA SER A 20 -37.30 15.45 -54.35
C SER A 20 -35.86 15.09 -53.94
N GLY A 21 -35.28 14.10 -54.53
CA GLY A 21 -33.85 13.83 -54.47
C GLY A 21 -33.16 14.38 -55.71
N GLY A 22 -32.28 15.40 -55.56
CA GLY A 22 -31.41 15.81 -56.66
C GLY A 22 -30.43 14.67 -57.02
N ASP A 23 -29.77 14.77 -58.19
CA ASP A 23 -28.88 13.76 -58.76
C ASP A 23 -27.75 13.24 -57.87
N ARG A 24 -27.62 13.75 -56.63
CA ARG A 24 -26.57 13.41 -55.66
C ARG A 24 -27.13 13.02 -54.25
N SER A 25 -28.41 12.62 -54.17
CA SER A 25 -29.00 12.16 -52.92
C SER A 25 -28.93 10.64 -52.74
N VAL A 26 -28.55 10.19 -51.52
CA VAL A 26 -28.55 8.77 -51.15
C VAL A 26 -29.56 8.59 -50.03
N LYS A 27 -30.55 7.69 -50.25
CA LYS A 27 -31.51 7.28 -49.20
C LYS A 27 -30.94 6.01 -48.54
N VAL A 28 -30.77 6.07 -47.21
CA VAL A 28 -30.37 4.94 -46.39
C VAL A 28 -31.58 4.41 -45.65
N ASP A 29 -32.04 3.22 -45.96
CA ASP A 29 -33.11 2.54 -45.24
C ASP A 29 -32.48 1.62 -44.18
N GLY A 30 -32.55 2.00 -42.90
CA GLY A 30 -31.95 1.24 -41.79
C GLY A 30 -30.75 1.90 -41.16
N ASP A 31 -30.17 1.25 -40.13
CA ASP A 31 -28.98 1.74 -39.42
C ASP A 31 -27.75 1.71 -40.30
N ASN A 32 -27.18 2.90 -40.58
CA ASN A 32 -25.97 2.99 -41.35
C ASN A 32 -24.74 3.06 -40.41
N HIS A 33 -23.91 2.02 -40.45
CA HIS A 33 -22.64 1.95 -39.72
C HIS A 33 -21.43 2.30 -40.57
N GLY A 34 -21.65 2.83 -41.80
CA GLY A 34 -20.62 3.17 -42.74
C GLY A 34 -20.64 4.65 -43.18
N ILE A 35 -19.71 4.99 -44.09
CA ILE A 35 -19.63 6.32 -44.68
C ILE A 35 -20.54 6.37 -45.90
N VAL A 36 -21.47 7.32 -45.94
CA VAL A 36 -22.26 7.66 -47.13
C VAL A 36 -21.73 8.98 -47.68
N SER A 37 -21.25 8.97 -48.91
CA SER A 37 -20.70 10.13 -49.60
C SER A 37 -21.32 10.30 -50.99
N THR A 38 -21.74 11.52 -51.32
CA THR A 38 -22.37 11.90 -52.60
C THR A 38 -21.51 12.85 -53.43
N GLY A 39 -20.28 13.18 -52.98
CA GLY A 39 -19.41 14.12 -53.65
C GLY A 39 -18.43 13.45 -54.67
N ASP A 40 -18.23 14.10 -55.82
CA ASP A 40 -17.17 13.73 -56.75
C ASP A 40 -15.81 14.07 -56.09
N ASN A 41 -14.88 13.11 -55.98
CA ASN A 41 -13.60 13.24 -55.28
C ASN A 41 -13.66 13.32 -53.78
N ALA A 42 -14.71 12.85 -53.12
CA ALA A 42 -14.76 12.78 -51.68
C ALA A 42 -13.76 11.74 -51.13
N ASN A 43 -12.71 12.19 -50.46
CA ASN A 43 -11.74 11.32 -49.79
C ASN A 43 -12.25 10.99 -48.39
N ASN A 44 -12.97 9.88 -48.28
CA ASN A 44 -13.59 9.46 -47.00
C ASN A 44 -12.62 8.54 -46.24
N VAL A 45 -12.11 9.00 -45.10
CA VAL A 45 -11.30 8.18 -44.20
C VAL A 45 -12.15 7.71 -43.04
N LEU A 46 -12.53 6.45 -43.01
CA LEU A 46 -13.19 5.82 -41.87
C LEU A 46 -12.13 5.45 -40.85
N ILE A 47 -11.94 6.26 -39.81
CA ILE A 47 -11.11 5.92 -38.67
C ILE A 47 -11.97 5.07 -37.73
N LEU A 48 -11.95 3.75 -37.93
CA LEU A 48 -12.51 2.83 -36.96
C LEU A 48 -11.67 2.91 -35.69
N PRO A 49 -12.29 3.09 -34.50
CA PRO A 49 -11.54 2.94 -33.26
C PRO A 49 -10.95 1.54 -33.25
N ALA A 50 -9.65 1.44 -33.00
CA ALA A 50 -8.96 0.14 -32.93
C ALA A 50 -9.71 -0.76 -31.95
N ALA A 51 -10.08 -1.97 -32.42
CA ALA A 51 -10.80 -2.94 -31.61
C ALA A 51 -9.99 -3.17 -30.31
N ARG A 52 -10.64 -2.99 -29.15
CA ARG A 52 -9.98 -3.26 -27.87
C ARG A 52 -9.61 -4.75 -27.82
N PRO A 53 -8.36 -5.09 -27.49
CA PRO A 53 -7.97 -6.49 -27.34
C PRO A 53 -8.87 -7.22 -26.34
N ALA A 54 -9.09 -8.52 -26.55
CA ALA A 54 -9.87 -9.35 -25.66
C ALA A 54 -9.33 -9.24 -24.21
N GLU A 55 -10.20 -9.10 -23.22
CA GLU A 55 -9.80 -8.92 -21.79
C GLU A 55 -8.87 -10.03 -21.27
N ASN A 56 -8.96 -11.24 -21.83
CA ASN A 56 -8.13 -12.39 -21.50
C ASN A 56 -6.93 -12.57 -22.43
N SER A 57 -6.50 -11.51 -23.11
CA SER A 57 -5.26 -11.47 -23.86
C SER A 57 -4.18 -10.71 -23.09
N LEU A 58 -2.91 -10.91 -23.43
CA LEU A 58 -1.79 -10.19 -22.83
C LEU A 58 -1.96 -8.67 -23.00
N ALA A 59 -2.36 -8.23 -24.19
CA ALA A 59 -2.64 -6.83 -24.48
C ALA A 59 -3.85 -6.29 -23.70
N GLY A 60 -4.91 -7.11 -23.53
CA GLY A 60 -6.07 -6.75 -22.70
C GLY A 60 -5.70 -6.56 -21.23
N LYS A 61 -4.88 -7.44 -20.65
CA LYS A 61 -4.38 -7.31 -19.27
C LYS A 61 -3.43 -6.12 -19.11
N ALA A 62 -2.59 -5.84 -20.12
CA ALA A 62 -1.75 -4.65 -20.12
C ALA A 62 -2.60 -3.36 -20.16
N ASN A 63 -3.67 -3.30 -20.94
CA ASN A 63 -4.58 -2.14 -20.97
C ASN A 63 -5.29 -1.95 -19.64
N LEU A 64 -5.80 -3.03 -19.04
CA LEU A 64 -6.42 -2.96 -17.73
C LEU A 64 -5.44 -2.47 -16.65
N LEU A 65 -4.17 -2.91 -16.70
CA LEU A 65 -3.12 -2.41 -15.82
C LEU A 65 -2.88 -0.91 -16.05
N ALA A 66 -2.78 -0.47 -17.30
CA ALA A 66 -2.58 0.93 -17.66
C ALA A 66 -3.72 1.83 -17.14
N ASP A 67 -4.97 1.41 -17.30
CA ASP A 67 -6.13 2.13 -16.78
C ASP A 67 -6.05 2.29 -15.25
N ARG A 68 -5.70 1.20 -14.53
CA ARG A 68 -5.58 1.22 -13.06
C ARG A 68 -4.45 2.13 -12.57
N VAL A 69 -3.29 2.07 -13.21
CA VAL A 69 -2.16 2.94 -12.88
C VAL A 69 -2.53 4.40 -13.17
N SER A 70 -3.19 4.67 -14.31
CA SER A 70 -3.67 6.02 -14.65
C SER A 70 -4.61 6.59 -13.59
N ASP A 71 -5.57 5.79 -13.10
CA ASP A 71 -6.52 6.21 -12.07
C ASP A 71 -5.84 6.52 -10.72
N VAL A 72 -4.79 5.77 -10.36
CA VAL A 72 -4.00 6.05 -9.16
C VAL A 72 -3.23 7.34 -9.31
N LEU A 73 -2.53 7.53 -10.44
CA LEU A 73 -1.73 8.72 -10.69
C LEU A 73 -2.60 9.99 -10.76
N LYS A 74 -3.79 9.92 -11.38
CA LYS A 74 -4.74 11.04 -11.42
C LYS A 74 -5.19 11.45 -10.02
N ARG A 75 -5.58 10.49 -9.17
CA ARG A 75 -5.98 10.76 -7.78
C ARG A 75 -4.86 11.39 -6.96
N GLU A 76 -3.64 10.91 -7.13
CA GLU A 76 -2.48 11.48 -6.43
C GLU A 76 -2.15 12.90 -6.91
N GLU A 77 -2.29 13.17 -8.21
CA GLU A 77 -2.09 14.51 -8.78
C GLU A 77 -3.17 15.48 -8.30
N GLU A 78 -4.43 15.08 -8.29
CA GLU A 78 -5.53 15.88 -7.74
C GLU A 78 -5.27 16.26 -6.29
N GLN A 79 -4.79 15.30 -5.48
CA GLN A 79 -4.38 15.57 -4.12
C GLN A 79 -3.19 16.52 -4.05
N GLN A 80 -2.18 16.34 -4.91
CA GLN A 80 -1.02 17.21 -4.93
C GLN A 80 -1.41 18.65 -5.29
N ARG A 81 -2.33 18.85 -6.23
CA ARG A 81 -2.84 20.19 -6.60
C ARG A 81 -3.51 20.94 -5.46
N LEU A 82 -4.09 20.25 -4.49
CA LEU A 82 -4.65 20.86 -3.28
C LEU A 82 -3.56 21.53 -2.42
N TRP A 83 -2.35 21.01 -2.44
CA TRP A 83 -1.21 21.48 -1.64
C TRP A 83 -0.24 22.32 -2.43
N ASP A 84 -0.10 22.04 -3.72
CA ASP A 84 0.86 22.61 -4.64
C ASP A 84 0.14 22.99 -5.96
N PRO A 85 -0.48 24.18 -6.00
CA PRO A 85 -1.32 24.59 -7.13
C PRO A 85 -0.53 24.87 -8.41
N ALA A 86 0.76 25.17 -8.30
CA ALA A 86 1.64 25.44 -9.43
C ALA A 86 2.80 24.42 -9.49
N PRO A 87 3.11 23.85 -10.66
CA PRO A 87 4.24 22.95 -10.78
C PRO A 87 5.57 23.72 -10.69
N LEU A 88 6.46 23.27 -9.81
CA LEU A 88 7.84 23.74 -9.78
C LEU A 88 8.57 23.30 -11.05
N PRO A 89 9.44 24.16 -11.63
CA PRO A 89 10.27 23.77 -12.78
C PRO A 89 11.25 22.66 -12.36
N VAL A 90 11.51 21.72 -13.26
CA VAL A 90 12.50 20.66 -13.05
C VAL A 90 13.69 20.96 -13.96
N ARG A 91 14.87 21.08 -13.35
CA ARG A 91 16.13 21.25 -14.04
C ARG A 91 16.97 20.00 -13.92
N CYS A 92 17.60 19.57 -15.01
CA CYS A 92 18.49 18.41 -14.97
C CYS A 92 19.68 18.60 -15.90
N ARG A 93 20.74 17.85 -15.61
CA ARG A 93 21.97 17.77 -16.40
C ARG A 93 22.30 16.29 -16.64
N PRO A 94 23.19 15.95 -17.57
CA PRO A 94 23.70 14.60 -17.71
C PRO A 94 24.34 14.14 -16.39
N ALA A 95 24.10 12.87 -16.00
CA ALA A 95 24.75 12.29 -14.83
C ALA A 95 26.27 12.15 -15.05
N PRO A 96 27.07 12.13 -13.97
CA PRO A 96 28.53 12.01 -14.06
C PRO A 96 28.97 10.76 -14.82
N SER A 97 30.00 10.92 -15.68
CA SER A 97 30.50 9.84 -16.55
C SER A 97 31.02 8.62 -15.78
N MET A 98 31.48 8.81 -14.55
CA MET A 98 31.92 7.71 -13.65
C MET A 98 30.78 6.74 -13.29
N LEU A 99 29.53 7.21 -13.29
CA LEU A 99 28.34 6.38 -12.99
C LEU A 99 27.70 5.77 -14.26
N THR A 100 27.91 6.39 -15.42
CA THR A 100 27.24 6.04 -16.68
C THR A 100 28.17 5.39 -17.72
N GLY A 101 29.49 5.42 -17.49
CA GLY A 101 30.50 4.92 -18.42
C GLY A 101 30.58 5.68 -19.73
N ARG A 102 31.35 5.13 -20.70
CA ARG A 102 31.46 5.69 -22.07
C ARG A 102 30.14 5.69 -22.88
N ARG A 103 29.07 5.11 -22.35
CA ARG A 103 27.75 5.05 -22.98
C ARG A 103 26.88 6.28 -22.79
N ASN A 104 27.38 7.37 -22.20
CA ASN A 104 26.73 8.69 -22.32
C ASN A 104 26.71 9.22 -23.78
N SER A 105 27.33 8.51 -24.73
CA SER A 105 27.21 8.75 -26.17
C SER A 105 25.81 8.54 -26.74
N ILE A 106 24.79 8.23 -25.94
CA ILE A 106 23.39 8.15 -26.40
C ILE A 106 22.77 9.55 -26.53
N LEU A 107 23.38 10.57 -25.92
CA LEU A 107 23.09 11.95 -26.24
C LEU A 107 23.90 12.50 -27.42
N ASP A 108 24.80 11.71 -27.99
CA ASP A 108 25.43 11.97 -29.28
C ASP A 108 24.46 11.58 -30.40
N VAL A 109 23.51 12.45 -30.61
CA VAL A 109 22.91 12.63 -31.92
C VAL A 109 24.04 13.18 -32.80
N SER A 110 24.60 12.32 -33.64
CA SER A 110 25.62 12.58 -34.65
C SER A 110 26.92 13.21 -34.12
N ALA A 111 27.96 12.38 -34.01
CA ALA A 111 29.33 12.77 -33.67
C ALA A 111 30.03 13.71 -34.67
N GLU A 112 29.31 14.36 -35.57
CA GLU A 112 29.85 15.25 -36.59
C GLU A 112 29.38 16.71 -36.54
N ALA A 113 28.50 17.09 -35.65
CA ALA A 113 28.06 18.50 -35.62
C ALA A 113 27.83 18.97 -34.19
N ALA A 114 28.70 19.91 -33.79
CA ALA A 114 28.51 20.92 -32.75
C ALA A 114 28.68 20.46 -31.28
N ALA A 115 29.34 21.40 -30.55
CA ALA A 115 29.55 21.46 -29.14
C ALA A 115 28.42 20.88 -28.29
N PRO A 116 28.70 20.29 -27.08
CA PRO A 116 27.63 19.79 -26.20
C PRO A 116 26.68 20.93 -25.90
N LEU A 117 25.53 20.90 -26.56
CA LEU A 117 24.41 21.79 -26.21
C LEU A 117 24.10 21.43 -24.73
N PRO A 118 24.12 22.42 -23.83
CA PRO A 118 23.55 22.22 -22.52
C PRO A 118 22.12 21.82 -22.79
N LEU A 119 21.79 20.54 -22.52
CA LEU A 119 20.39 20.08 -22.51
C LEU A 119 19.70 20.86 -21.41
N ASP A 120 19.25 22.06 -21.77
CA ASP A 120 18.39 22.84 -20.91
C ASP A 120 17.03 22.15 -20.89
N LEU A 121 16.94 21.12 -20.02
CA LEU A 121 15.72 20.40 -19.73
C LEU A 121 14.77 21.25 -18.85
N THR A 122 14.92 22.58 -18.89
CA THR A 122 13.96 23.54 -18.33
C THR A 122 12.64 23.54 -19.09
N GLY A 123 12.48 22.64 -20.04
CA GLY A 123 11.28 22.48 -20.84
C GLY A 123 10.39 21.33 -20.38
N PRO A 124 9.27 21.10 -21.10
CA PRO A 124 8.24 20.16 -20.73
C PRO A 124 8.77 18.72 -20.59
N LEU A 125 8.05 17.90 -19.81
CA LEU A 125 8.30 16.49 -19.54
C LEU A 125 8.51 15.58 -20.76
N GLU A 126 8.05 16.03 -21.92
CA GLU A 126 8.26 15.44 -23.25
C GLU A 126 9.76 15.20 -23.53
N LYS A 127 10.64 16.09 -23.02
CA LYS A 127 12.09 15.91 -23.21
C LYS A 127 12.66 14.72 -22.43
N ILE A 128 12.13 14.40 -21.25
CA ILE A 128 12.59 13.23 -20.47
C ILE A 128 12.08 11.96 -21.10
N ALA A 129 10.86 11.97 -21.66
CA ALA A 129 10.36 10.85 -22.46
C ALA A 129 11.24 10.61 -23.69
N ALA A 130 11.64 11.67 -24.39
CA ALA A 130 12.56 11.59 -25.51
C ALA A 130 13.96 11.08 -25.11
N VAL A 131 14.50 11.53 -23.98
CA VAL A 131 15.76 10.99 -23.42
C VAL A 131 15.64 9.50 -23.14
N TYR A 132 14.55 9.07 -22.49
CA TYR A 132 14.32 7.65 -22.24
C TYR A 132 14.22 6.84 -23.53
N GLU A 133 13.50 7.31 -24.54
CA GLU A 133 13.36 6.66 -25.84
C GLU A 133 14.69 6.55 -26.60
N GLY A 134 15.57 7.55 -26.44
CA GLY A 134 16.94 7.52 -26.97
C GLY A 134 17.83 6.48 -26.29
N THR A 135 17.47 5.95 -25.10
CA THR A 135 18.28 4.96 -24.41
C THR A 135 17.97 3.56 -24.92
N LYS A 136 18.92 2.90 -25.57
CA LYS A 136 18.83 1.48 -25.92
C LYS A 136 19.64 0.66 -24.92
N PRO A 137 19.06 -0.21 -24.11
CA PRO A 137 17.79 -0.96 -24.25
C PRO A 137 16.62 -0.45 -23.36
N GLY A 138 16.32 0.85 -23.32
CA GLY A 138 15.20 1.37 -22.54
C GLY A 138 15.49 1.41 -21.03
N ARG A 139 16.66 1.93 -20.65
CA ARG A 139 17.10 2.03 -19.25
C ARG A 139 17.64 3.43 -18.95
N LEU A 140 17.04 4.08 -17.97
CA LEU A 140 17.41 5.44 -17.57
C LEU A 140 17.56 5.54 -16.06
N MET A 141 18.60 6.22 -15.62
CA MET A 141 18.84 6.56 -14.22
C MET A 141 18.58 8.04 -13.97
N VAL A 142 17.85 8.35 -12.91
CA VAL A 142 17.55 9.71 -12.47
C VAL A 142 18.17 9.92 -11.09
N LEU A 143 19.21 10.76 -11.03
CA LEU A 143 19.88 11.13 -9.81
C LEU A 143 19.34 12.45 -9.24
N GLY A 144 19.48 12.64 -7.95
CA GLY A 144 19.17 13.92 -7.31
C GLY A 144 19.20 13.85 -5.80
N ARG A 145 19.38 14.98 -5.17
CA ARG A 145 19.41 15.12 -3.71
C ARG A 145 18.08 14.77 -3.07
N ALA A 146 18.07 14.56 -1.75
CA ALA A 146 16.82 14.41 -0.99
C ALA A 146 15.96 15.67 -1.16
N GLY A 147 14.67 15.47 -1.54
CA GLY A 147 13.75 16.60 -1.78
C GLY A 147 13.88 17.29 -3.14
N SER A 148 14.74 16.82 -4.06
CA SER A 148 14.92 17.40 -5.40
C SER A 148 13.74 17.19 -6.37
N GLY A 149 12.73 16.41 -5.98
CA GLY A 149 11.54 16.17 -6.82
C GLY A 149 11.61 14.91 -7.69
N LYS A 150 12.54 13.96 -7.46
CA LYS A 150 12.65 12.69 -8.20
C LYS A 150 11.31 11.95 -8.34
N THR A 151 10.63 11.73 -7.24
CA THR A 151 9.33 11.05 -7.21
C THR A 151 8.24 11.80 -8.00
N ILE A 152 8.26 13.13 -7.98
CA ILE A 152 7.33 13.95 -8.78
C ILE A 152 7.63 13.79 -10.27
N LEU A 153 8.90 13.81 -10.62
CA LEU A 153 9.36 13.62 -11.99
C LEU A 153 8.92 12.28 -12.56
N VAL A 154 9.16 11.16 -11.82
CA VAL A 154 8.80 9.82 -12.30
C VAL A 154 7.28 9.62 -12.42
N ARG A 155 6.48 10.25 -11.56
CA ARG A 155 5.01 10.24 -11.68
C ARG A 155 4.53 10.94 -12.95
N ARG A 156 5.08 12.12 -13.21
CA ARG A 156 4.76 12.86 -14.43
C ARG A 156 5.24 12.12 -15.69
N PHE A 157 6.42 11.51 -15.61
CA PHE A 157 6.92 10.65 -16.69
C PHE A 157 5.99 9.46 -16.94
N ALA A 158 5.59 8.75 -15.88
CA ALA A 158 4.66 7.63 -15.99
C ALA A 158 3.33 8.06 -16.62
N ARG A 159 2.80 9.21 -16.21
CA ARG A 159 1.58 9.77 -16.78
C ARG A 159 1.72 10.09 -18.26
N ALA A 160 2.78 10.80 -18.66
CA ALA A 160 3.03 11.14 -20.07
C ALA A 160 3.15 9.87 -20.94
N ARG A 161 3.80 8.80 -20.42
CA ARG A 161 3.88 7.50 -21.10
C ARG A 161 2.53 6.81 -21.22
N LEU A 162 1.64 6.92 -20.22
CA LEU A 162 0.28 6.37 -20.27
C LEU A 162 -0.59 7.13 -21.27
N GLU A 163 -0.48 8.47 -21.32
CA GLU A 163 -1.23 9.31 -22.26
C GLU A 163 -0.79 9.09 -23.71
N ALA A 164 0.49 8.85 -23.96
CA ALA A 164 1.02 8.50 -25.28
C ALA A 164 0.74 7.06 -25.72
N ARG A 165 0.24 6.20 -24.83
CA ARG A 165 0.03 4.78 -25.10
C ARG A 165 -1.21 4.57 -25.96
N THR A 166 -1.06 3.80 -27.03
CA THR A 166 -2.17 3.41 -27.91
C THR A 166 -2.93 2.20 -27.35
N PRO A 167 -4.24 2.05 -27.66
CA PRO A 167 -5.04 0.89 -27.24
C PRO A 167 -4.55 -0.46 -27.78
N THR A 168 -3.74 -0.49 -28.82
CA THR A 168 -3.13 -1.72 -29.38
C THR A 168 -2.27 -2.47 -28.38
N GLY A 169 -1.85 -1.81 -27.28
CA GLY A 169 -1.21 -2.47 -26.15
C GLY A 169 0.24 -2.88 -26.35
N GLU A 170 0.92 -2.40 -27.38
CA GLU A 170 2.32 -2.77 -27.67
C GLU A 170 3.31 -2.06 -26.75
N ALA A 171 3.07 -0.80 -26.40
CA ALA A 171 3.94 -0.04 -25.50
C ALA A 171 3.88 -0.57 -24.05
N PRO A 172 5.04 -0.66 -23.36
CA PRO A 172 5.07 -1.08 -21.95
C PRO A 172 4.26 -0.16 -21.05
N VAL A 173 3.60 -0.74 -20.03
CA VAL A 173 2.86 0.00 -19.02
C VAL A 173 3.82 0.50 -17.94
N PRO A 174 3.95 1.81 -17.70
CA PRO A 174 4.79 2.31 -16.63
C PRO A 174 4.15 2.03 -15.25
N VAL A 175 4.86 1.31 -14.40
CA VAL A 175 4.43 1.01 -13.03
C VAL A 175 5.52 1.45 -12.06
N ILE A 176 5.14 2.21 -11.02
CA ILE A 176 6.08 2.72 -10.02
C ILE A 176 6.19 1.73 -8.86
N PHE A 177 7.43 1.31 -8.56
CA PHE A 177 7.78 0.42 -7.47
C PHE A 177 8.72 1.14 -6.51
N SER A 178 8.44 1.13 -5.22
CA SER A 178 9.36 1.62 -4.19
C SER A 178 10.35 0.53 -3.81
N LEU A 179 11.64 0.79 -3.98
CA LEU A 179 12.72 -0.18 -3.75
C LEU A 179 13.03 -0.44 -2.27
N GLY A 180 12.62 0.42 -1.35
CA GLY A 180 12.94 0.31 0.09
C GLY A 180 12.49 -0.98 0.77
N SER A 181 11.67 -1.80 0.12
CA SER A 181 11.23 -3.11 0.63
C SER A 181 11.80 -4.30 -0.14
N TRP A 182 12.68 -4.05 -1.11
CA TRP A 182 13.31 -5.10 -1.89
C TRP A 182 14.58 -5.60 -1.20
N ASN A 183 14.66 -6.93 -1.04
CA ASN A 183 15.88 -7.59 -0.59
C ASN A 183 16.44 -8.47 -1.73
N PRO A 184 17.50 -8.00 -2.42
CA PRO A 184 18.06 -8.70 -3.57
C PRO A 184 18.74 -10.02 -3.22
N THR A 185 19.13 -10.24 -1.95
CA THR A 185 19.75 -11.50 -1.54
C THR A 185 18.75 -12.65 -1.38
N THR A 186 17.46 -12.34 -1.22
CA THR A 186 16.42 -13.34 -1.04
C THR A 186 15.53 -13.50 -2.26
N THR A 187 15.35 -12.43 -3.04
CA THR A 187 14.39 -12.40 -4.15
C THR A 187 14.97 -11.60 -5.31
N PRO A 188 15.20 -12.22 -6.49
CA PRO A 188 15.63 -11.51 -7.68
C PRO A 188 14.63 -10.42 -8.08
N LEU A 189 15.12 -9.36 -8.74
CA LEU A 189 14.29 -8.21 -9.13
C LEU A 189 13.03 -8.61 -9.90
N ARG A 190 13.20 -9.52 -10.88
CA ARG A 190 12.09 -9.98 -11.71
C ARG A 190 10.98 -10.63 -10.89
N ASP A 191 11.33 -11.52 -9.97
CA ASP A 191 10.37 -12.23 -9.13
C ASP A 191 9.72 -11.26 -8.13
N TRP A 192 10.50 -10.33 -7.60
CA TRP A 192 9.99 -9.26 -6.73
C TRP A 192 9.01 -8.33 -7.46
N LEU A 193 9.27 -7.96 -8.73
CA LEU A 193 8.34 -7.18 -9.55
C LEU A 193 7.03 -7.94 -9.78
N ILE A 194 7.10 -9.24 -10.07
CA ILE A 194 5.93 -10.10 -10.23
C ILE A 194 5.12 -10.15 -8.94
N ASP A 195 5.75 -10.42 -7.81
CA ASP A 195 5.09 -10.45 -6.49
C ASP A 195 4.42 -9.11 -6.16
N ARG A 196 5.07 -8.00 -6.50
CA ARG A 196 4.52 -6.66 -6.30
C ARG A 196 3.33 -6.38 -7.20
N LEU A 197 3.40 -6.77 -8.48
CA LEU A 197 2.27 -6.64 -9.40
C LEU A 197 1.08 -7.49 -8.95
N GLU A 198 1.30 -8.72 -8.51
CA GLU A 198 0.25 -9.60 -8.01
C GLU A 198 -0.37 -9.05 -6.71
N ARG A 199 0.45 -8.48 -5.83
CA ARG A 199 -0.01 -7.89 -4.58
C ARG A 199 -0.84 -6.63 -4.81
N ASP A 200 -0.36 -5.73 -5.67
CA ASP A 200 -0.95 -4.41 -5.86
C ASP A 200 -2.06 -4.44 -6.93
N HIS A 201 -2.01 -5.41 -7.84
CA HIS A 201 -2.98 -5.65 -8.91
C HIS A 201 -3.44 -7.13 -8.94
N PRO A 202 -4.34 -7.56 -8.04
CA PRO A 202 -4.74 -8.96 -7.85
C PRO A 202 -5.24 -9.67 -9.10
N PHE A 203 -5.82 -8.94 -10.06
CA PHE A 203 -6.27 -9.50 -11.34
C PHE A 203 -5.12 -10.06 -12.20
N LEU A 204 -3.87 -9.71 -11.87
CA LEU A 204 -2.67 -10.24 -12.52
C LEU A 204 -2.16 -11.55 -11.88
N ALA A 205 -2.66 -11.91 -10.70
CA ALA A 205 -2.31 -13.18 -10.04
C ALA A 205 -3.03 -14.41 -10.67
N GLY A 206 -4.02 -14.17 -11.56
CA GLY A 206 -4.71 -15.24 -12.28
C GLY A 206 -3.80 -15.99 -13.25
N ALA A 207 -4.22 -17.19 -13.69
CA ALA A 207 -3.47 -18.02 -14.65
C ALA A 207 -3.35 -17.33 -16.02
N GLY A 208 -2.12 -17.14 -16.46
CA GLY A 208 -1.77 -16.63 -17.77
C GLY A 208 -1.68 -17.74 -18.83
N PRO A 209 -1.24 -17.40 -20.08
CA PRO A 209 -1.25 -18.32 -21.21
C PRO A 209 -0.43 -19.60 -21.01
N ASP A 210 0.71 -19.50 -20.33
CA ASP A 210 1.70 -20.59 -20.20
C ASP A 210 1.64 -21.29 -18.82
N GLY A 211 0.50 -21.18 -18.10
CA GLY A 211 0.38 -21.72 -16.76
C GLY A 211 1.10 -20.87 -15.68
N SER A 212 1.81 -19.83 -16.07
CA SER A 212 2.32 -18.76 -15.19
C SER A 212 1.20 -17.79 -14.84
N THR A 213 1.47 -16.79 -13.98
CA THR A 213 0.53 -15.71 -13.71
C THR A 213 0.54 -14.66 -14.82
N TRP A 214 -0.54 -13.85 -14.93
CA TRP A 214 -0.55 -12.72 -15.86
C TRP A 214 0.55 -11.70 -15.55
N ALA A 215 0.89 -11.51 -14.26
CA ALA A 215 2.02 -10.66 -13.87
C ALA A 215 3.33 -11.18 -14.45
N ALA A 216 3.60 -12.48 -14.30
CA ALA A 216 4.79 -13.12 -14.85
C ALA A 216 4.83 -13.04 -16.38
N ALA A 217 3.68 -13.23 -17.06
CA ALA A 217 3.56 -13.12 -18.50
C ALA A 217 3.82 -11.69 -19.00
N LEU A 218 3.28 -10.67 -18.32
CA LEU A 218 3.51 -9.25 -18.67
C LEU A 218 4.97 -8.83 -18.47
N VAL A 219 5.60 -9.21 -17.36
CA VAL A 219 7.02 -8.93 -17.10
C VAL A 219 7.90 -9.71 -18.08
N GLY A 220 7.54 -10.97 -18.39
CA GLY A 220 8.27 -11.81 -19.33
C GLY A 220 8.24 -11.33 -20.78
N ALA A 221 7.17 -10.65 -21.16
CA ALA A 221 7.00 -10.10 -22.49
C ALA A 221 7.40 -8.62 -22.60
N ASP A 222 8.13 -8.06 -21.63
CA ASP A 222 8.54 -6.65 -21.53
C ASP A 222 7.37 -5.65 -21.68
N ARG A 223 6.16 -6.06 -21.25
CA ARG A 223 4.94 -5.22 -21.28
C ARG A 223 4.81 -4.31 -20.06
N VAL A 224 5.77 -4.37 -19.14
CA VAL A 224 5.87 -3.50 -17.96
C VAL A 224 7.14 -2.67 -18.04
N LEU A 225 7.02 -1.35 -17.97
CA LEU A 225 8.14 -0.46 -17.73
C LEU A 225 8.27 -0.28 -16.21
N ALA A 226 9.28 -0.89 -15.61
CA ALA A 226 9.52 -0.80 -14.18
C ALA A 226 10.12 0.57 -13.83
N ILE A 227 9.37 1.41 -13.10
CA ILE A 227 9.86 2.67 -12.53
C ILE A 227 10.25 2.37 -11.08
N LEU A 228 11.54 2.24 -10.84
CA LEU A 228 12.13 1.87 -9.56
C LEU A 228 12.46 3.13 -8.76
N ASP A 229 11.57 3.55 -7.86
CA ASP A 229 11.75 4.78 -7.09
C ASP A 229 12.49 4.48 -5.78
N GLY A 230 13.62 5.19 -5.56
CA GLY A 230 14.35 5.16 -4.31
C GLY A 230 15.35 4.00 -4.14
N PHE A 231 16.34 3.88 -5.02
CA PHE A 231 17.46 2.94 -4.81
C PHE A 231 18.22 3.22 -3.50
N ASP A 232 18.32 4.48 -3.11
CA ASP A 232 18.88 4.93 -1.84
C ASP A 232 18.05 4.53 -0.59
N GLU A 233 16.85 3.99 -0.79
CA GLU A 233 15.96 3.50 0.28
C GLU A 233 16.13 2.00 0.56
N ILE A 234 16.97 1.30 -0.22
CA ILE A 234 17.34 -0.11 0.04
C ILE A 234 18.16 -0.17 1.31
N ALA A 235 17.93 -1.22 2.13
CA ALA A 235 18.62 -1.42 3.39
C ALA A 235 20.17 -1.41 3.23
N ASP A 236 20.85 -0.83 4.21
CA ASP A 236 22.31 -0.74 4.21
C ASP A 236 22.97 -2.12 4.04
N GLY A 237 24.00 -2.18 3.20
CA GLY A 237 24.72 -3.41 2.87
C GLY A 237 24.11 -4.27 1.77
N LEU A 238 22.90 -3.94 1.26
CA LEU A 238 22.27 -4.65 0.14
C LEU A 238 22.48 -3.97 -1.22
N HIS A 239 23.00 -2.77 -1.27
CA HIS A 239 23.15 -1.98 -2.50
C HIS A 239 24.00 -2.67 -3.56
N GLU A 240 25.08 -3.35 -3.19
CA GLU A 240 25.95 -4.07 -4.14
C GLU A 240 25.19 -5.24 -4.79
N ALA A 241 24.47 -6.06 -4.00
CA ALA A 241 23.66 -7.15 -4.50
C ALA A 241 22.54 -6.63 -5.40
N ALA A 242 21.90 -5.50 -5.05
CA ALA A 242 20.89 -4.84 -5.85
C ALA A 242 21.44 -4.38 -7.21
N LEU A 243 22.64 -3.81 -7.25
CA LEU A 243 23.28 -3.40 -8.51
C LEU A 243 23.63 -4.57 -9.41
N LEU A 244 24.06 -5.69 -8.85
CA LEU A 244 24.33 -6.90 -9.63
C LEU A 244 23.07 -7.42 -10.31
N ASP A 245 21.96 -7.47 -9.60
CA ASP A 245 20.68 -7.93 -10.15
C ASP A 245 20.11 -6.94 -11.17
N LEU A 246 20.19 -5.62 -10.88
CA LEU A 246 19.82 -4.57 -11.83
C LEU A 246 20.61 -4.62 -13.14
N ARG A 247 21.87 -5.04 -13.11
CA ARG A 247 22.70 -5.23 -14.31
C ARG A 247 22.29 -6.47 -15.08
N ALA A 248 21.95 -7.55 -14.38
CA ALA A 248 21.57 -8.83 -14.99
C ALA A 248 20.20 -8.81 -15.63
N THR A 249 19.28 -7.95 -15.16
CA THR A 249 17.91 -7.90 -15.70
C THR A 249 17.84 -7.29 -17.10
N THR A 250 16.94 -7.80 -17.94
CA THR A 250 16.63 -7.26 -19.28
C THR A 250 15.40 -6.35 -19.29
N VAL A 251 14.66 -6.29 -18.19
CA VAL A 251 13.41 -5.53 -18.09
C VAL A 251 13.66 -4.05 -18.37
N PRO A 252 12.81 -3.39 -19.20
CA PRO A 252 12.88 -1.95 -19.40
C PRO A 252 12.61 -1.22 -18.08
N LEU A 253 13.51 -0.30 -17.69
CA LEU A 253 13.41 0.35 -16.39
C LEU A 253 13.84 1.83 -16.38
N LEU A 254 13.25 2.57 -15.45
CA LEU A 254 13.72 3.87 -15.01
C LEU A 254 13.99 3.77 -13.50
N MET A 255 15.20 4.13 -13.05
CA MET A 255 15.57 4.05 -11.63
C MET A 255 15.86 5.44 -11.08
N THR A 256 15.40 5.72 -9.85
CA THR A 256 15.79 6.94 -9.11
C THR A 256 16.74 6.60 -7.97
N SER A 257 17.70 7.48 -7.71
CA SER A 257 18.60 7.36 -6.57
C SER A 257 19.11 8.72 -6.10
N ARG A 258 19.63 8.77 -4.87
CA ARG A 258 20.56 9.82 -4.48
C ARG A 258 21.93 9.52 -5.06
N ARG A 259 22.64 10.61 -5.40
CA ARG A 259 23.95 10.50 -6.02
C ARG A 259 24.98 9.86 -5.09
N ALA A 260 25.07 10.34 -3.86
CA ALA A 260 26.09 9.91 -2.90
C ALA A 260 26.00 8.41 -2.58
N GLU A 261 24.78 7.92 -2.36
CA GLU A 261 24.52 6.51 -2.05
C GLU A 261 24.81 5.60 -3.24
N LEU A 262 24.51 6.08 -4.45
CA LEU A 262 24.85 5.32 -5.65
C LEU A 262 26.34 5.32 -5.94
N GLU A 263 27.06 6.46 -5.76
CA GLU A 263 28.52 6.54 -5.90
C GLU A 263 29.23 5.59 -4.93
N ALA A 264 28.72 5.49 -3.70
CA ALA A 264 29.27 4.57 -2.71
C ALA A 264 29.09 3.09 -3.10
N ALA A 265 27.98 2.78 -3.80
CA ALA A 265 27.64 1.40 -4.16
C ALA A 265 28.22 0.93 -5.51
N VAL A 266 28.40 1.84 -6.48
CA VAL A 266 28.75 1.47 -7.88
C VAL A 266 30.20 1.01 -8.01
N GLY A 267 31.11 1.47 -7.17
CA GLY A 267 32.54 1.20 -7.32
C GLY A 267 33.06 1.70 -8.69
N THR A 268 33.75 0.84 -9.46
CA THR A 268 34.37 1.19 -10.76
C THR A 268 33.52 0.85 -11.98
N THR A 269 32.36 0.26 -11.81
CA THR A 269 31.58 -0.29 -12.93
C THR A 269 30.34 0.55 -13.21
N ALA A 270 30.32 1.18 -14.37
CA ALA A 270 29.19 1.98 -14.86
C ALA A 270 27.88 1.20 -15.04
N LEU A 271 26.73 1.86 -14.82
CA LEU A 271 25.41 1.27 -14.93
C LEU A 271 24.80 1.48 -16.33
N PHE A 272 23.99 2.52 -16.46
CA PHE A 272 23.27 2.88 -17.69
C PHE A 272 23.17 4.40 -17.80
N ALA A 273 22.62 4.90 -18.93
CA ALA A 273 22.46 6.33 -19.14
C ALA A 273 21.73 7.01 -17.98
N GLY A 274 22.13 8.22 -17.65
CA GLY A 274 21.57 8.90 -16.49
C GLY A 274 21.49 10.42 -16.63
N ILE A 275 20.53 11.00 -15.93
CA ILE A 275 20.38 12.43 -15.72
C ILE A 275 20.45 12.74 -14.22
N GLU A 276 20.90 13.92 -13.87
CA GLU A 276 20.95 14.41 -12.50
C GLU A 276 20.07 15.66 -12.36
N LEU A 277 19.13 15.63 -11.43
CA LEU A 277 18.32 16.79 -11.07
C LEU A 277 19.18 17.81 -10.35
N THR A 278 19.11 19.06 -10.80
CA THR A 278 19.81 20.18 -10.18
C THR A 278 18.89 20.93 -9.22
N ASP A 279 19.49 21.63 -8.29
CA ASP A 279 18.75 22.50 -7.37
C ASP A 279 18.03 23.62 -8.13
N LEU A 280 16.94 24.15 -7.57
CA LEU A 280 16.21 25.31 -8.09
C LEU A 280 17.10 26.55 -8.01
N THR A 281 16.91 27.45 -8.96
CA THR A 281 17.46 28.82 -8.81
C THR A 281 16.59 29.61 -7.82
N LEU A 282 17.17 30.66 -7.25
CA LEU A 282 16.39 31.54 -6.36
C LEU A 282 15.21 32.17 -7.12
N ASP A 283 15.38 32.49 -8.41
CA ASP A 283 14.31 33.04 -9.24
C ASP A 283 13.18 32.05 -9.51
N ASP A 284 13.48 30.76 -9.69
CA ASP A 284 12.45 29.70 -9.78
C ASP A 284 11.58 29.65 -8.52
N SER A 285 12.24 29.71 -7.36
CA SER A 285 11.59 29.66 -6.05
C SER A 285 10.78 30.92 -5.77
N VAL A 286 11.33 32.07 -6.14
CA VAL A 286 10.65 33.37 -6.05
C VAL A 286 9.38 33.37 -6.90
N ASN A 287 9.51 33.02 -8.18
CA ASN A 287 8.37 33.01 -9.10
C ASN A 287 7.28 32.06 -8.61
N TYR A 288 7.66 30.85 -8.12
CA TYR A 288 6.71 29.92 -7.55
C TYR A 288 5.98 30.50 -6.33
N LEU A 289 6.72 31.04 -5.34
CA LEU A 289 6.12 31.56 -4.11
C LEU A 289 5.20 32.74 -4.37
N LEU A 290 5.58 33.65 -5.31
CA LEU A 290 4.73 34.79 -5.69
C LEU A 290 3.47 34.36 -6.44
N HIS A 291 3.58 33.45 -7.43
CA HIS A 291 2.41 32.95 -8.15
C HIS A 291 1.48 32.14 -7.28
N ALA A 292 2.01 31.32 -6.38
CA ALA A 292 1.23 30.50 -5.49
C ALA A 292 0.51 31.30 -4.37
N THR A 293 1.01 32.50 -4.04
CA THR A 293 0.36 33.39 -3.06
C THR A 293 -0.64 34.35 -3.72
N ASN A 294 -0.46 34.72 -5.01
CA ASN A 294 -1.34 35.62 -5.75
C ASN A 294 -2.60 34.95 -6.33
N THR A 295 -2.85 33.65 -6.07
CA THR A 295 -4.14 33.04 -6.38
C THR A 295 -5.17 33.58 -5.39
N PRO A 296 -6.15 34.44 -5.82
CA PRO A 296 -7.06 35.10 -4.89
C PRO A 296 -7.85 34.07 -4.11
N ALA A 297 -7.85 34.21 -2.78
CA ALA A 297 -8.91 33.63 -1.97
C ALA A 297 -10.21 34.36 -2.38
N PRO A 298 -11.34 33.66 -2.54
CA PRO A 298 -12.55 34.21 -3.15
C PRO A 298 -13.19 35.41 -2.41
N ASP A 299 -12.64 35.91 -1.31
CA ASP A 299 -13.30 36.90 -0.45
C ASP A 299 -12.42 38.08 0.04
N THR A 300 -11.25 38.36 -0.55
CA THR A 300 -10.47 39.55 -0.10
C THR A 300 -10.20 40.51 -1.24
N THR A 301 -10.88 41.69 -1.18
CA THR A 301 -10.80 42.81 -2.12
C THR A 301 -9.67 43.81 -1.83
N ASP A 302 -8.70 43.53 -0.99
CA ASP A 302 -7.62 44.49 -0.64
C ASP A 302 -6.26 44.04 -1.18
N THR A 303 -5.89 44.61 -2.35
CA THR A 303 -4.71 44.28 -3.16
C THR A 303 -3.50 45.20 -2.93
N THR A 304 -3.45 45.99 -1.87
CA THR A 304 -2.43 47.07 -1.72
C THR A 304 -1.33 46.82 -0.69
N THR A 305 -1.39 45.78 0.12
CA THR A 305 -0.29 45.42 1.05
C THR A 305 0.64 44.39 0.42
N PRO A 306 1.97 44.70 0.29
CA PRO A 306 2.92 43.70 -0.21
C PRO A 306 2.83 42.46 0.67
N THR A 307 2.66 41.29 0.04
CA THR A 307 2.63 40.01 0.77
C THR A 307 3.95 39.88 1.52
N GLY A 308 3.93 39.33 2.73
CA GLY A 308 5.15 39.10 3.53
C GLY A 308 6.26 38.39 2.72
N TRP A 309 5.87 37.55 1.75
CA TRP A 309 6.80 36.90 0.81
C TRP A 309 7.49 37.91 -0.14
N GLU A 310 6.82 38.93 -0.65
CA GLU A 310 7.47 39.95 -1.51
C GLU A 310 8.58 40.67 -0.76
N TYR A 311 8.35 41.00 0.50
CA TYR A 311 9.37 41.61 1.35
C TYR A 311 10.57 40.65 1.55
N VAL A 312 10.32 39.41 1.92
CA VAL A 312 11.38 38.38 2.14
C VAL A 312 12.20 38.19 0.88
N LEU A 313 11.55 37.99 -0.27
CA LEU A 313 12.22 37.71 -1.54
C LEU A 313 13.02 38.94 -2.05
N ASN A 314 12.51 40.16 -1.86
CA ASN A 314 13.26 41.38 -2.16
C ASN A 314 14.51 41.51 -1.26
N LYS A 315 14.39 41.10 0.03
CA LYS A 315 15.52 41.15 0.96
C LYS A 315 16.57 40.11 0.61
N LEU A 316 16.19 38.89 0.19
CA LEU A 316 17.11 37.86 -0.32
C LEU A 316 17.91 38.34 -1.55
N ARG A 317 17.24 39.04 -2.48
CA ARG A 317 17.90 39.58 -3.69
C ARG A 317 18.86 40.71 -3.38
N ARG A 318 18.46 41.64 -2.44
CA ARG A 318 19.25 42.85 -2.15
C ARG A 318 20.42 42.57 -1.18
N HIS A 319 20.32 41.57 -0.35
CA HIS A 319 21.29 41.29 0.72
C HIS A 319 21.69 39.81 0.77
N PRO A 320 22.24 39.24 -0.33
CA PRO A 320 22.61 37.83 -0.40
C PRO A 320 23.70 37.43 0.62
N ASP A 321 24.54 38.40 1.00
CA ASP A 321 25.70 38.22 1.89
C ASP A 321 25.31 38.15 3.38
N LYS A 322 24.08 38.53 3.75
CA LYS A 322 23.61 38.42 5.13
C LYS A 322 23.38 36.96 5.51
N PRO A 323 23.89 36.46 6.65
CA PRO A 323 23.78 35.06 7.03
C PRO A 323 22.34 34.51 6.99
N ALA A 324 21.36 35.29 7.50
CA ALA A 324 19.96 34.90 7.44
C ALA A 324 19.43 34.74 6.00
N CYS A 325 19.80 35.69 5.11
CA CYS A 325 19.39 35.62 3.71
C CYS A 325 20.10 34.46 2.99
N ALA A 326 21.37 34.23 3.23
CA ALA A 326 22.14 33.14 2.65
C ALA A 326 21.59 31.77 3.10
N ASN A 327 21.29 31.62 4.40
CA ASN A 327 20.69 30.38 4.94
C ASN A 327 19.31 30.11 4.34
N LEU A 328 18.43 31.11 4.29
CA LEU A 328 17.09 30.97 3.72
C LEU A 328 17.14 30.71 2.19
N ALA A 329 17.99 31.41 1.45
CA ALA A 329 18.21 31.16 0.03
C ALA A 329 18.67 29.71 -0.21
N ALA A 330 19.63 29.20 0.59
CA ALA A 330 20.10 27.82 0.52
C ALA A 330 19.01 26.78 0.87
N VAL A 331 18.07 27.09 1.75
CA VAL A 331 16.91 26.24 2.04
C VAL A 331 15.95 26.21 0.87
N LEU A 332 15.65 27.37 0.27
CA LEU A 332 14.72 27.52 -0.84
C LEU A 332 15.26 27.00 -2.19
N THR A 333 16.45 26.41 -2.26
CA THR A 333 16.95 25.74 -3.48
C THR A 333 16.30 24.37 -3.72
N THR A 334 15.68 23.77 -2.72
CA THR A 334 15.08 22.42 -2.88
C THR A 334 13.57 22.51 -3.04
N PRO A 335 12.98 21.82 -4.04
CA PRO A 335 11.52 21.81 -4.27
C PRO A 335 10.71 21.47 -3.00
N LEU A 336 11.17 20.52 -2.20
CA LEU A 336 10.53 20.16 -0.94
C LEU A 336 10.41 21.34 0.00
N MET A 337 11.51 22.08 0.24
CA MET A 337 11.52 23.17 1.21
C MET A 337 10.69 24.36 0.72
N VAL A 338 10.69 24.63 -0.58
CA VAL A 338 9.82 25.65 -1.19
C VAL A 338 8.35 25.31 -0.98
N THR A 339 7.95 24.07 -1.25
CA THR A 339 6.57 23.62 -1.04
C THR A 339 6.18 23.64 0.44
N LEU A 340 7.08 23.24 1.35
CA LEU A 340 6.85 23.32 2.79
C LEU A 340 6.70 24.78 3.24
N ALA A 341 7.62 25.67 2.81
CA ALA A 341 7.57 27.10 3.14
C ALA A 341 6.23 27.72 2.67
N HIS A 342 5.84 27.46 1.42
CA HIS A 342 4.53 27.89 0.92
C HIS A 342 3.38 27.34 1.78
N THR A 343 3.38 26.06 2.11
CA THR A 343 2.30 25.41 2.87
C THR A 343 2.20 25.98 4.28
N VAL A 344 3.33 26.13 4.98
CA VAL A 344 3.38 26.60 6.36
C VAL A 344 2.97 28.06 6.48
N TYR A 345 3.37 28.91 5.52
CA TYR A 345 3.16 30.35 5.58
C TYR A 345 1.95 30.85 4.76
N LYS A 346 1.28 29.98 4.00
CA LYS A 346 0.02 30.34 3.31
C LYS A 346 -1.15 30.63 4.28
N SER A 347 -1.10 30.12 5.50
CA SER A 347 -2.21 30.13 6.47
C SER A 347 -2.15 31.33 7.44
N GLY A 348 -1.68 32.50 6.98
CA GLY A 348 -1.66 33.73 7.79
C GLY A 348 -0.48 33.87 8.75
N ARG A 349 0.52 33.01 8.67
CA ARG A 349 1.81 33.16 9.34
C ARG A 349 2.69 34.13 8.56
N ASP A 350 3.43 34.99 9.27
CA ASP A 350 4.32 35.95 8.63
C ASP A 350 5.66 35.30 8.23
N PRO A 351 6.00 35.22 6.92
CA PRO A 351 7.26 34.64 6.45
C PRO A 351 8.49 35.48 6.79
N VAL A 352 8.33 36.73 7.21
CA VAL A 352 9.44 37.62 7.64
C VAL A 352 10.19 37.02 8.83
N LYS A 353 9.54 36.22 9.67
CA LYS A 353 10.14 35.49 10.77
C LYS A 353 11.27 34.54 10.34
N LEU A 354 11.24 34.00 9.11
CA LEU A 354 12.31 33.17 8.58
C LEU A 354 13.66 33.89 8.44
N LEU A 355 13.67 35.21 8.57
CA LEU A 355 14.88 36.05 8.52
C LEU A 355 15.43 36.42 9.92
N GLU A 356 14.83 35.90 10.98
CA GLU A 356 15.28 36.13 12.36
C GLU A 356 16.46 35.21 12.69
N ILE A 357 17.68 35.80 12.82
CA ILE A 357 18.95 35.05 13.05
C ILE A 357 18.95 34.40 14.44
N GLU A 358 18.35 35.05 15.45
CA GLU A 358 18.30 34.54 16.82
C GLU A 358 17.59 33.18 16.90
N GLU A 359 16.54 32.98 16.10
CA GLU A 359 15.79 31.75 16.04
C GLU A 359 16.37 30.74 15.03
N PHE A 360 16.91 31.23 13.90
CA PHE A 360 17.34 30.41 12.76
C PHE A 360 18.82 30.70 12.36
N SER A 361 19.73 30.33 13.25
CA SER A 361 21.18 30.58 13.04
C SER A 361 21.79 29.73 11.92
N THR A 362 21.19 28.58 11.60
CA THR A 362 21.71 27.63 10.60
C THR A 362 20.65 27.23 9.58
N ARG A 363 21.11 26.75 8.42
CA ARG A 363 20.25 26.13 7.40
C ARG A 363 19.43 24.97 7.98
N GLY A 364 20.06 24.12 8.81
CA GLY A 364 19.39 22.96 9.44
C GLY A 364 18.21 23.41 10.33
N ALA A 365 18.38 24.44 11.15
CA ALA A 365 17.34 24.98 12.00
C ALA A 365 16.12 25.46 11.20
N LEU A 366 16.34 26.11 10.04
CA LEU A 366 15.25 26.50 9.14
C LEU A 366 14.54 25.31 8.51
N GLU A 367 15.29 24.31 8.05
CA GLU A 367 14.74 23.06 7.50
C GLU A 367 13.90 22.33 8.55
N ASP A 368 14.40 22.19 9.76
CA ASP A 368 13.71 21.56 10.90
C ASP A 368 12.44 22.32 11.26
N HIS A 369 12.49 23.65 11.31
CA HIS A 369 11.33 24.49 11.56
C HIS A 369 10.21 24.26 10.53
N LEU A 370 10.54 24.19 9.24
CA LEU A 370 9.56 23.91 8.20
C LEU A 370 8.95 22.52 8.31
N LEU A 371 9.77 21.49 8.63
CA LEU A 371 9.31 20.12 8.83
C LEU A 371 8.43 19.98 10.07
N ASP A 372 8.82 20.62 11.19
CA ASP A 372 8.09 20.57 12.46
C ASP A 372 6.72 21.25 12.38
N ASN A 373 6.61 22.33 11.58
CA ASN A 373 5.36 23.07 11.40
C ASN A 373 4.45 22.51 10.30
N PHE A 374 4.92 21.57 9.49
CA PHE A 374 4.11 21.02 8.39
C PHE A 374 2.88 20.25 8.90
N VAL A 375 3.07 19.28 9.81
CA VAL A 375 1.95 18.48 10.35
C VAL A 375 0.93 19.36 11.07
N PRO A 376 1.30 20.26 12.01
CA PRO A 376 0.35 21.18 12.62
C PRO A 376 -0.46 21.96 11.58
N THR A 377 0.21 22.58 10.60
CA THR A 377 -0.47 23.38 9.57
C THR A 377 -1.41 22.53 8.70
N ALA A 378 -1.00 21.32 8.34
CA ALA A 378 -1.83 20.40 7.57
C ALA A 378 -3.11 20.01 8.34
N TYR A 379 -3.04 19.89 9.67
CA TYR A 379 -4.20 19.53 10.47
C TYR A 379 -5.10 20.72 10.79
N ASP A 380 -4.56 21.92 11.00
CA ASP A 380 -5.33 23.14 11.26
C ASP A 380 -6.09 23.61 10.00
N ARG A 381 -5.44 23.62 8.84
CA ARG A 381 -6.03 24.10 7.58
C ARG A 381 -7.24 23.29 7.12
N PHE A 382 -7.20 21.95 7.28
CA PHE A 382 -8.28 21.08 6.82
C PHE A 382 -9.56 21.21 7.64
N LEU A 383 -9.48 21.78 8.84
CA LEU A 383 -10.67 22.06 9.65
C LEU A 383 -11.54 23.16 9.03
N SER A 384 -10.95 24.08 8.24
CA SER A 384 -11.67 25.20 7.64
C SER A 384 -12.36 24.89 6.31
N THR A 385 -11.90 23.89 5.57
CA THR A 385 -12.31 23.66 4.16
C THR A 385 -13.34 22.54 3.96
N ARG A 386 -13.62 21.69 4.95
CA ARG A 386 -14.58 20.58 4.83
C ARG A 386 -15.94 20.85 5.47
N PRO A 387 -17.05 20.33 4.87
CA PRO A 387 -18.37 20.35 5.50
C PRO A 387 -18.33 19.69 6.88
N ALA A 388 -19.01 20.28 7.86
CA ALA A 388 -19.01 19.85 9.27
C ALA A 388 -19.33 18.35 9.48
N ALA A 389 -20.19 17.77 8.64
CA ALA A 389 -20.60 16.36 8.71
C ALA A 389 -19.48 15.33 8.41
N LYS A 390 -18.39 15.73 7.75
CA LYS A 390 -17.25 14.85 7.41
C LYS A 390 -15.98 15.17 8.24
N ARG A 391 -16.08 16.05 9.22
CA ARG A 391 -14.95 16.44 10.07
C ARG A 391 -14.71 15.39 11.15
N ARG A 392 -13.57 14.71 11.09
CA ARG A 392 -12.99 14.03 12.27
C ARG A 392 -11.90 14.95 12.82
N PRO A 393 -12.12 15.62 13.94
CA PRO A 393 -11.16 16.57 14.48
C PRO A 393 -10.03 15.83 15.21
N TRP A 394 -9.03 15.39 14.45
CA TRP A 394 -7.78 14.99 15.06
C TRP A 394 -7.02 16.25 15.49
N ARG A 395 -6.65 16.35 16.77
CA ARG A 395 -5.78 17.45 17.25
C ARG A 395 -4.40 17.27 16.64
N ALA A 396 -3.80 18.37 16.16
CA ALA A 396 -2.50 18.37 15.51
C ALA A 396 -1.40 17.72 16.37
N GLU A 397 -1.36 18.01 17.66
CA GLU A 397 -0.40 17.42 18.61
C GLU A 397 -0.51 15.89 18.69
N ARG A 398 -1.75 15.36 18.78
CA ARG A 398 -1.97 13.90 18.81
C ARG A 398 -1.59 13.26 17.47
N ALA A 399 -1.93 13.92 16.37
CA ALA A 399 -1.57 13.43 15.05
C ALA A 399 -0.05 13.38 14.88
N ARG A 400 0.67 14.42 15.33
CA ARG A 400 2.14 14.45 15.34
C ARG A 400 2.72 13.30 16.17
N HIS A 401 2.19 13.05 17.37
CA HIS A 401 2.61 11.94 18.23
C HIS A 401 2.41 10.58 17.55
N TRP A 402 1.22 10.31 16.96
CA TRP A 402 0.93 9.05 16.28
C TRP A 402 1.77 8.85 15.01
N LEU A 403 1.99 9.92 14.24
CA LEU A 403 2.88 9.90 13.07
C LEU A 403 4.33 9.67 13.49
N GLY A 404 4.78 10.26 14.60
CA GLY A 404 6.10 10.02 15.18
C GLY A 404 6.28 8.56 15.59
N TYR A 405 5.29 7.96 16.26
CA TYR A 405 5.29 6.53 16.55
C TYR A 405 5.41 5.66 15.28
N LEU A 406 4.63 5.96 14.24
CA LEU A 406 4.70 5.25 12.97
C LEU A 406 6.08 5.41 12.30
N ALA A 407 6.65 6.61 12.32
CA ALA A 407 7.97 6.88 11.76
C ALA A 407 9.07 6.09 12.48
N THR A 408 9.06 6.08 13.82
CA THR A 408 9.99 5.28 14.65
C THR A 408 9.80 3.78 14.42
N HIS A 409 8.53 3.33 14.24
CA HIS A 409 8.23 1.94 13.91
C HIS A 409 8.87 1.52 12.58
N LEU A 410 8.72 2.34 11.53
CA LEU A 410 9.32 2.07 10.22
C LEU A 410 10.84 2.02 10.29
N LYS A 411 11.47 2.94 11.05
CA LYS A 411 12.92 2.95 11.29
C LYS A 411 13.39 1.66 11.97
N LYS A 412 12.66 1.15 12.97
CA LYS A 412 12.97 -0.11 13.66
C LYS A 412 12.83 -1.35 12.78
N LEU A 413 11.94 -1.32 11.81
CA LEU A 413 11.73 -2.42 10.86
C LEU A 413 12.58 -2.31 9.60
N ASP A 414 13.33 -1.23 9.45
CA ASP A 414 14.10 -0.91 8.24
C ASP A 414 13.23 -1.02 6.97
N THR A 415 12.07 -0.35 7.00
CA THR A 415 11.11 -0.34 5.90
C THR A 415 10.50 1.04 5.72
N HIS A 416 10.01 1.32 4.50
CA HIS A 416 9.30 2.56 4.16
C HIS A 416 7.79 2.35 4.11
N ASP A 417 7.33 1.08 4.04
CA ASP A 417 5.95 0.68 3.86
C ASP A 417 5.20 0.60 5.20
N ILE A 418 4.13 1.39 5.36
CA ILE A 418 3.19 1.25 6.47
C ILE A 418 2.22 0.12 6.11
N GLU A 419 2.63 -1.09 6.41
CA GLU A 419 1.86 -2.31 6.21
C GLU A 419 0.97 -2.55 7.43
N TRP A 420 -0.35 -2.41 7.28
CA TRP A 420 -1.28 -2.52 8.41
C TRP A 420 -1.12 -3.85 9.19
N TRP A 421 -0.74 -4.93 8.51
CA TRP A 421 -0.55 -6.26 9.12
C TRP A 421 0.76 -6.37 9.92
N ARG A 422 1.73 -5.50 9.67
CA ARG A 422 3.01 -5.43 10.39
C ARG A 422 3.05 -4.40 11.53
N LEU A 423 2.04 -3.54 11.67
CA LEU A 423 2.03 -2.52 12.73
C LEU A 423 2.15 -3.10 14.16
N GLY A 424 1.67 -4.32 14.38
CA GLY A 424 1.82 -5.02 15.66
C GLY A 424 3.23 -5.60 15.91
N THR A 425 4.12 -5.66 14.91
CA THR A 425 5.44 -6.30 15.06
C THR A 425 6.46 -5.42 15.81
N ALA A 426 6.21 -4.12 15.95
CA ALA A 426 7.04 -3.22 16.78
C ALA A 426 6.99 -3.56 18.28
N MET A 427 5.96 -4.28 18.70
CA MET A 427 5.84 -4.71 20.09
C MET A 427 6.87 -5.81 20.41
N SER A 428 7.40 -5.81 21.64
CA SER A 428 8.25 -6.89 22.13
C SER A 428 7.53 -8.24 22.03
N LEU A 429 8.29 -9.31 21.84
CA LEU A 429 7.73 -10.66 21.74
C LEU A 429 6.87 -11.00 22.96
N SER A 430 7.37 -10.68 24.18
CA SER A 430 6.66 -10.89 25.44
C SER A 430 5.33 -10.13 25.51
N SER A 431 5.33 -8.86 25.09
CA SER A 431 4.09 -8.06 25.05
C SER A 431 3.06 -8.64 24.09
N ARG A 432 3.49 -9.09 22.90
CA ARG A 432 2.59 -9.75 21.94
C ARG A 432 2.01 -11.04 22.47
N MET A 433 2.84 -11.89 23.10
CA MET A 433 2.39 -13.13 23.76
C MET A 433 1.38 -12.85 24.86
N LEU A 434 1.68 -11.89 25.74
CA LEU A 434 0.81 -11.51 26.84
C LEU A 434 -0.55 -10.98 26.36
N VAL A 435 -0.53 -10.00 25.44
CA VAL A 435 -1.76 -9.38 24.92
C VAL A 435 -2.64 -10.39 24.18
N SER A 436 -2.04 -11.22 23.30
CA SER A 436 -2.77 -12.26 22.59
C SER A 436 -3.27 -13.36 23.52
N GLY A 437 -2.48 -13.74 24.53
CA GLY A 437 -2.87 -14.72 25.53
C GLY A 437 -4.02 -14.22 26.40
N VAL A 438 -3.91 -13.02 26.96
CA VAL A 438 -4.96 -12.43 27.80
C VAL A 438 -6.26 -12.25 27.02
N THR A 439 -6.21 -11.70 25.80
CA THR A 439 -7.41 -11.50 24.99
C THR A 439 -8.08 -12.83 24.59
N SER A 440 -7.31 -13.82 24.15
CA SER A 440 -7.84 -15.15 23.80
C SER A 440 -8.39 -15.87 25.02
N GLY A 441 -7.69 -15.80 26.15
CA GLY A 441 -8.12 -16.40 27.40
C GLY A 441 -9.42 -15.79 27.93
N LEU A 442 -9.52 -14.47 27.97
CA LEU A 442 -10.74 -13.77 28.43
C LEU A 442 -11.94 -14.07 27.53
N VAL A 443 -11.78 -13.99 26.21
CA VAL A 443 -12.88 -14.31 25.27
C VAL A 443 -13.33 -15.75 25.42
N SER A 444 -12.39 -16.70 25.49
CA SER A 444 -12.70 -18.12 25.67
C SER A 444 -13.31 -18.42 27.04
N GLY A 445 -12.78 -17.81 28.07
CA GLY A 445 -13.26 -18.00 29.43
C GLY A 445 -14.67 -17.45 29.65
N THR A 446 -14.99 -16.28 29.08
CA THR A 446 -16.36 -15.73 29.13
C THR A 446 -17.35 -16.61 28.38
N MET A 447 -16.99 -17.17 27.22
CA MET A 447 -17.84 -18.05 26.43
C MET A 447 -18.07 -19.39 27.16
N LEU A 448 -17.02 -20.01 27.67
CA LEU A 448 -17.12 -21.27 28.44
C LEU A 448 -17.83 -21.03 29.79
N GLY A 449 -17.61 -19.88 30.43
CA GLY A 449 -18.30 -19.49 31.66
C GLY A 449 -19.80 -19.38 31.51
N LEU A 450 -20.27 -18.84 30.38
CA LEU A 450 -21.68 -18.82 30.02
C LEU A 450 -22.25 -20.25 29.87
N VAL A 451 -21.53 -21.14 29.18
CA VAL A 451 -21.98 -22.53 28.95
C VAL A 451 -21.96 -23.33 30.25
N PHE A 452 -20.86 -23.31 31.01
CA PHE A 452 -20.75 -24.05 32.24
C PHE A 452 -21.62 -23.47 33.36
N GLY A 453 -21.82 -22.15 33.40
CA GLY A 453 -22.72 -21.50 34.37
C GLY A 453 -24.18 -21.92 34.21
N LEU A 454 -24.59 -22.36 32.99
CA LEU A 454 -25.93 -22.85 32.70
C LEU A 454 -26.11 -24.34 32.93
N THR A 455 -24.99 -25.12 33.03
CA THR A 455 -25.01 -26.59 32.98
C THR A 455 -24.41 -27.28 34.20
N THR A 456 -23.65 -26.57 35.05
CA THR A 456 -22.91 -27.15 36.19
C THR A 456 -23.04 -26.31 37.46
N GLU A 457 -22.69 -26.93 38.62
CA GLU A 457 -22.67 -26.18 39.89
C GLU A 457 -21.69 -25.02 39.89
N PRO A 458 -22.02 -23.86 40.54
CA PRO A 458 -21.25 -22.64 40.48
C PRO A 458 -19.77 -22.73 40.87
N ARG A 459 -19.44 -23.62 41.82
CA ARG A 459 -18.05 -23.83 42.24
C ARG A 459 -17.22 -24.56 41.17
N VAL A 460 -17.78 -25.60 40.55
CA VAL A 460 -17.13 -26.35 39.47
C VAL A 460 -17.01 -25.47 38.23
N ALA A 461 -18.05 -24.69 37.93
CA ALA A 461 -18.04 -23.74 36.82
C ALA A 461 -16.92 -22.72 36.94
N SER A 462 -16.75 -22.07 38.11
CA SER A 462 -15.74 -21.03 38.31
C SER A 462 -14.29 -21.56 38.19
N VAL A 463 -14.00 -22.73 38.75
CA VAL A 463 -12.66 -23.33 38.60
C VAL A 463 -12.39 -23.74 37.15
N SER A 464 -13.37 -24.32 36.48
CA SER A 464 -13.26 -24.69 35.07
C SER A 464 -13.04 -23.48 34.17
N VAL A 465 -13.75 -22.37 34.41
CA VAL A 465 -13.56 -21.12 33.67
C VAL A 465 -12.15 -20.60 33.87
N LEU A 466 -11.65 -20.55 35.10
CA LEU A 466 -10.30 -20.06 35.40
C LEU A 466 -9.23 -20.92 34.70
N LEU A 467 -9.33 -22.26 34.78
CA LEU A 467 -8.39 -23.15 34.09
C LEU A 467 -8.43 -22.95 32.57
N ASN A 468 -9.61 -22.76 32.00
CA ASN A 468 -9.73 -22.50 30.56
C ASN A 468 -9.18 -21.13 30.18
N VAL A 469 -9.44 -20.07 30.93
CA VAL A 469 -8.84 -18.72 30.71
C VAL A 469 -7.33 -18.82 30.70
N LEU A 470 -6.74 -19.43 31.70
CA LEU A 470 -5.29 -19.58 31.82
C LEU A 470 -4.72 -20.53 30.74
N GLY A 471 -5.31 -21.71 30.55
CA GLY A 471 -4.83 -22.72 29.62
C GLY A 471 -4.91 -22.26 28.16
N ILE A 472 -6.06 -21.73 27.74
CA ILE A 472 -6.26 -21.22 26.38
C ILE A 472 -5.41 -19.97 26.18
N GLY A 473 -5.39 -19.07 27.16
CA GLY A 473 -4.57 -17.86 27.12
C GLY A 473 -3.09 -18.17 26.96
N LEU A 474 -2.55 -19.11 27.74
CA LEU A 474 -1.17 -19.56 27.65
C LEU A 474 -0.89 -20.22 26.28
N THR A 475 -1.78 -21.09 25.82
CA THR A 475 -1.65 -21.78 24.52
C THR A 475 -1.54 -20.78 23.37
N PHE A 476 -2.50 -19.86 23.25
CA PHE A 476 -2.47 -18.85 22.18
C PHE A 476 -1.35 -17.83 22.36
N GLY A 477 -0.99 -17.45 23.58
CA GLY A 477 0.19 -16.63 23.86
C GLY A 477 1.48 -17.29 23.37
N LEU A 478 1.71 -18.55 23.70
CA LEU A 478 2.87 -19.32 23.24
C LEU A 478 2.86 -19.52 21.71
N MET A 479 1.71 -19.83 21.12
CA MET A 479 1.59 -19.94 19.66
C MET A 479 1.95 -18.63 18.95
N HIS A 480 1.57 -17.47 19.47
CA HIS A 480 2.00 -16.17 18.95
C HIS A 480 3.51 -15.95 19.06
N GLY A 481 4.14 -16.43 20.12
CA GLY A 481 5.59 -16.33 20.32
C GLY A 481 6.38 -17.26 19.41
N PHE A 482 6.04 -18.54 19.43
CA PHE A 482 6.79 -19.55 18.67
C PHE A 482 6.40 -19.61 17.19
N GLY A 483 5.17 -19.27 16.83
CA GLY A 483 4.73 -19.25 15.42
C GLY A 483 5.54 -18.34 14.52
N SER A 484 6.08 -17.25 15.08
CA SER A 484 7.01 -16.36 14.35
C SER A 484 8.38 -16.98 14.10
N LYS A 485 8.87 -17.85 15.01
CA LYS A 485 10.16 -18.55 14.88
C LYS A 485 10.08 -19.80 14.00
N LEU A 486 8.94 -20.49 14.02
CA LEU A 486 8.75 -21.75 13.28
C LEU A 486 8.48 -21.52 11.78
N LYS A 487 8.50 -20.26 11.28
CA LYS A 487 8.17 -19.94 9.88
C LYS A 487 6.95 -20.77 9.40
N VAL A 488 5.91 -20.89 10.22
CA VAL A 488 4.64 -21.48 9.83
C VAL A 488 4.09 -20.59 8.73
N GLY A 489 4.41 -20.97 7.50
CA GLY A 489 4.46 -20.13 6.32
C GLY A 489 3.19 -19.33 6.08
N GLY A 490 3.36 -18.09 5.66
CA GLY A 490 2.32 -17.26 5.06
C GLY A 490 1.17 -16.78 5.95
N ALA A 491 1.03 -17.31 7.18
CA ALA A 491 -0.09 -17.00 8.09
C ALA A 491 -0.11 -15.52 8.56
N PHE A 492 0.98 -14.80 8.37
CA PHE A 492 1.14 -13.43 8.85
C PHE A 492 0.96 -12.37 7.76
N GLU A 493 0.85 -12.79 6.50
CA GLU A 493 0.52 -11.93 5.38
C GLU A 493 -0.98 -12.04 5.06
N PRO A 494 -1.59 -10.97 4.54
CA PRO A 494 -2.99 -11.01 4.17
C PRO A 494 -3.22 -12.10 3.13
N SER A 495 -3.94 -13.16 3.51
CA SER A 495 -4.31 -14.21 2.57
C SER A 495 -5.44 -13.70 1.67
N ARG A 496 -5.34 -13.97 0.38
CA ARG A 496 -6.39 -13.78 -0.61
C ARG A 496 -6.99 -15.14 -0.91
N MET A 497 -8.32 -15.22 -0.93
CA MET A 497 -8.97 -16.44 -1.39
C MET A 497 -8.79 -16.55 -2.92
N HIS A 498 -8.08 -17.58 -3.34
CA HIS A 498 -7.95 -17.99 -4.73
C HIS A 498 -8.46 -19.42 -4.87
N ILE A 499 -9.61 -19.64 -5.51
CA ILE A 499 -9.98 -20.99 -5.96
C ILE A 499 -9.30 -21.24 -7.31
N GLN A 500 -8.19 -21.94 -7.31
CA GLN A 500 -7.64 -22.54 -8.53
C GLN A 500 -7.90 -24.05 -8.50
N ILE A 501 -8.89 -24.50 -9.24
CA ILE A 501 -9.18 -25.93 -9.43
C ILE A 501 -8.09 -26.61 -10.29
N ARG A 502 -7.15 -25.87 -10.87
CA ARG A 502 -6.02 -26.35 -11.68
C ARG A 502 -4.69 -25.76 -11.24
N GLY A 503 -4.13 -26.29 -10.18
CA GLY A 503 -2.76 -25.97 -9.75
C GLY A 503 -2.02 -27.25 -9.43
N GLY A 504 -0.85 -27.49 -10.05
CA GLY A 504 -0.11 -28.75 -9.96
C GLY A 504 0.20 -29.18 -8.52
N ALA A 505 0.37 -30.49 -8.32
CA ALA A 505 0.60 -31.16 -7.03
C ALA A 505 1.69 -30.52 -6.14
N LYS A 506 2.63 -29.78 -6.72
CA LYS A 506 3.70 -29.08 -6.01
C LYS A 506 3.17 -27.91 -5.16
N ARG A 507 2.24 -27.08 -5.68
CA ARG A 507 1.62 -25.96 -4.92
C ARG A 507 0.73 -26.43 -3.80
N VAL A 508 -0.03 -27.48 -4.01
CA VAL A 508 -0.86 -28.10 -2.96
C VAL A 508 0.02 -28.56 -1.81
N LYS A 509 1.15 -29.24 -2.09
CA LYS A 509 2.09 -29.70 -1.06
C LYS A 509 2.71 -28.56 -0.28
N GLU A 510 3.09 -27.44 -0.94
CA GLU A 510 3.66 -26.25 -0.32
C GLU A 510 2.65 -25.51 0.59
N SER A 511 1.37 -25.57 0.30
CA SER A 511 0.32 -24.96 1.11
C SER A 511 -0.22 -25.88 2.23
N PHE A 512 -0.29 -27.18 2.00
CA PHE A 512 -0.87 -28.15 2.93
C PHE A 512 0.04 -28.45 4.13
N LEU A 513 1.30 -28.77 3.85
CA LEU A 513 2.23 -29.27 4.86
C LEU A 513 2.51 -28.27 6.00
N PRO A 514 2.72 -26.96 5.74
CA PRO A 514 2.90 -25.98 6.80
C PRO A 514 1.68 -25.85 7.73
N ARG A 515 0.45 -25.95 7.18
CA ARG A 515 -0.78 -25.84 7.98
C ARG A 515 -1.00 -27.04 8.88
N ILE A 516 -0.73 -28.24 8.40
CA ILE A 516 -0.78 -29.47 9.22
C ILE A 516 0.29 -29.41 10.31
N ARG A 517 1.52 -29.03 9.99
CA ARG A 517 2.59 -28.86 10.99
C ARG A 517 2.23 -27.80 12.04
N GLY A 518 1.65 -26.67 11.61
CA GLY A 518 1.16 -25.62 12.51
C GLY A 518 0.04 -26.12 13.42
N GLY A 519 -0.91 -26.88 12.88
CA GLY A 519 -1.97 -27.51 13.65
C GLY A 519 -1.42 -28.49 14.68
N LEU A 520 -0.51 -29.39 14.30
CA LEU A 520 0.12 -30.33 15.20
C LEU A 520 0.94 -29.65 16.30
N ALA A 521 1.72 -28.60 15.94
CA ALA A 521 2.48 -27.82 16.92
C ALA A 521 1.54 -27.12 17.93
N GLY A 522 0.46 -26.52 17.45
CA GLY A 522 -0.55 -25.89 18.29
C GLY A 522 -1.27 -26.90 19.19
N GLY A 523 -1.62 -28.08 18.65
CA GLY A 523 -2.22 -29.18 19.40
C GLY A 523 -1.30 -29.74 20.46
N LEU A 524 -0.01 -29.88 20.18
CA LEU A 524 0.99 -30.28 21.16
C LEU A 524 1.07 -29.28 22.32
N VAL A 525 1.17 -27.99 22.01
CA VAL A 525 1.20 -26.91 23.03
C VAL A 525 -0.07 -26.96 23.87
N PHE A 526 -1.24 -27.07 23.24
CA PHE A 526 -2.52 -27.23 23.94
C PHE A 526 -2.53 -28.46 24.86
N GLY A 527 -2.16 -29.64 24.34
CA GLY A 527 -2.14 -30.88 25.11
C GLY A 527 -1.21 -30.83 26.30
N VAL A 528 -0.01 -30.24 26.15
CA VAL A 528 0.95 -30.06 27.25
C VAL A 528 0.41 -29.11 28.31
N VAL A 529 -0.10 -27.95 27.92
CA VAL A 529 -0.59 -26.89 28.84
C VAL A 529 -1.80 -27.42 29.64
N PHE A 530 -2.78 -27.99 28.95
CA PHE A 530 -3.97 -28.54 29.63
C PHE A 530 -3.65 -29.80 30.43
N GLY A 531 -2.77 -30.66 29.90
CA GLY A 531 -2.31 -31.84 30.61
C GLY A 531 -1.59 -31.51 31.92
N LEU A 532 -0.70 -30.52 31.90
CA LEU A 532 -0.04 -30.04 33.13
C LEU A 532 -1.05 -29.39 34.09
N GLY A 533 -1.98 -28.60 33.60
CA GLY A 533 -3.03 -27.97 34.40
C GLY A 533 -3.88 -29.02 35.12
N MET A 534 -4.30 -30.06 34.40
CA MET A 534 -5.08 -31.16 34.96
C MET A 534 -4.24 -32.05 35.90
N ALA A 535 -2.96 -32.27 35.59
CA ALA A 535 -2.05 -32.98 36.48
C ALA A 535 -1.87 -32.26 37.82
N VAL A 536 -1.69 -30.94 37.79
CA VAL A 536 -1.63 -30.09 39.01
C VAL A 536 -2.96 -30.16 39.79
N TYR A 537 -4.09 -30.05 39.07
CA TYR A 537 -5.41 -30.11 39.70
C TYR A 537 -5.65 -31.48 40.37
N ALA A 538 -5.31 -32.58 39.69
CA ALA A 538 -5.42 -33.94 40.25
C ALA A 538 -4.45 -34.14 41.43
N GLY A 539 -3.24 -33.58 41.38
CA GLY A 539 -2.26 -33.58 42.48
C GLY A 539 -2.75 -32.82 43.71
N LEU A 540 -3.46 -31.68 43.53
CA LEU A 540 -4.06 -30.91 44.63
C LEU A 540 -5.24 -31.63 45.30
N LEU A 541 -5.82 -32.65 44.65
CA LEU A 541 -6.88 -33.50 45.15
C LEU A 541 -6.35 -34.86 45.67
N ASP A 542 -5.02 -35.00 45.83
CA ASP A 542 -4.33 -36.18 46.33
C ASP A 542 -4.59 -37.45 45.50
N PHE A 543 -4.82 -37.36 44.19
CA PHE A 543 -4.96 -38.51 43.32
C PHE A 543 -3.62 -39.25 43.16
N PRO A 544 -3.67 -40.60 42.99
CA PRO A 544 -2.47 -41.40 42.76
C PRO A 544 -1.71 -40.99 41.49
N TRP A 545 -0.38 -41.12 41.48
CA TRP A 545 0.48 -40.79 40.33
C TRP A 545 0.05 -41.46 39.02
N THR A 546 -0.50 -42.65 39.08
CA THR A 546 -1.03 -43.39 37.92
C THR A 546 -2.20 -42.64 37.26
N VAL A 547 -3.10 -42.04 38.06
CA VAL A 547 -4.24 -41.26 37.59
C VAL A 547 -3.74 -39.93 36.99
N ILE A 548 -2.79 -39.26 37.65
CA ILE A 548 -2.20 -38.03 37.19
C ILE A 548 -1.51 -38.21 35.82
N ALA A 549 -0.70 -39.27 35.67
CA ALA A 549 -0.04 -39.61 34.42
C ALA A 549 -1.01 -39.97 33.29
N LEU A 550 -2.09 -40.72 33.65
CA LEU A 550 -3.13 -41.07 32.68
C LEU A 550 -3.89 -39.83 32.16
N GLU A 551 -4.27 -38.92 33.06
CA GLU A 551 -4.95 -37.67 32.68
C GLU A 551 -4.04 -36.76 31.80
N PHE A 552 -2.76 -36.61 32.15
CA PHE A 552 -1.79 -35.90 31.31
C PHE A 552 -1.70 -36.55 29.91
N GLY A 553 -1.58 -37.88 29.83
CA GLY A 553 -1.53 -38.60 28.56
C GLY A 553 -2.79 -38.40 27.70
N LYS A 554 -3.98 -38.45 28.31
CA LYS A 554 -5.26 -38.17 27.63
C LYS A 554 -5.28 -36.77 26.99
N TRP A 555 -4.87 -35.72 27.72
CA TRP A 555 -4.82 -34.36 27.22
C TRP A 555 -3.80 -34.16 26.11
N LEU A 556 -2.65 -34.85 26.19
CA LEU A 556 -1.64 -34.82 25.14
C LEU A 556 -2.16 -35.43 23.83
N VAL A 557 -2.78 -36.62 23.92
CA VAL A 557 -3.37 -37.30 22.75
C VAL A 557 -4.53 -36.48 22.17
N SER A 558 -5.40 -35.95 23.04
CA SER A 558 -6.54 -35.11 22.63
C SER A 558 -6.05 -33.82 21.95
N GLY A 559 -5.00 -33.19 22.47
CA GLY A 559 -4.39 -32.02 21.87
C GLY A 559 -3.82 -32.29 20.48
N LEU A 560 -3.09 -33.40 20.31
CA LEU A 560 -2.55 -33.81 19.01
C LEU A 560 -3.65 -34.10 17.99
N ALA A 561 -4.70 -34.81 18.43
CA ALA A 561 -5.86 -35.12 17.58
C ALA A 561 -6.61 -33.86 17.16
N LEU A 562 -6.84 -32.92 18.09
CA LEU A 562 -7.43 -31.63 17.81
C LEU A 562 -6.56 -30.83 16.83
N GLY A 563 -5.25 -30.77 17.08
CA GLY A 563 -4.29 -30.06 16.23
C GLY A 563 -4.23 -30.61 14.81
N LEU A 564 -4.26 -31.92 14.64
CA LEU A 564 -4.32 -32.58 13.34
C LEU A 564 -5.62 -32.24 12.61
N SER A 565 -6.77 -32.30 13.32
CA SER A 565 -8.08 -31.95 12.75
C SER A 565 -8.14 -30.49 12.30
N VAL A 566 -7.67 -29.58 13.13
CA VAL A 566 -7.56 -28.15 12.79
C VAL A 566 -6.63 -27.92 11.59
N GLY A 567 -5.46 -28.55 11.60
CA GLY A 567 -4.49 -28.46 10.51
C GLY A 567 -5.04 -28.98 9.19
N LEU A 568 -5.77 -30.09 9.21
CA LEU A 568 -6.42 -30.68 8.03
C LEU A 568 -7.56 -29.79 7.50
N ILE A 569 -8.42 -29.26 8.37
CA ILE A 569 -9.51 -28.35 7.99
C ILE A 569 -8.94 -27.08 7.37
N LEU A 570 -7.91 -26.47 7.98
CA LEU A 570 -7.24 -25.29 7.42
C LEU A 570 -6.57 -25.58 6.08
N ALA A 571 -6.04 -26.78 5.90
CA ALA A 571 -5.45 -27.21 4.64
C ALA A 571 -6.52 -27.42 3.56
N LEU A 572 -7.67 -27.99 3.90
CA LEU A 572 -8.82 -28.14 2.99
C LEU A 572 -9.42 -26.79 2.60
N VAL A 573 -9.64 -25.90 3.58
CA VAL A 573 -10.12 -24.53 3.31
C VAL A 573 -9.17 -23.79 2.38
N ALA A 574 -7.88 -23.97 2.53
CA ALA A 574 -6.89 -23.39 1.64
C ALA A 574 -6.91 -23.99 0.22
N GLY A 575 -7.26 -25.27 0.09
CA GLY A 575 -7.46 -25.92 -1.22
C GLY A 575 -8.72 -25.43 -1.95
N LEU A 576 -9.69 -24.90 -1.21
CA LEU A 576 -10.92 -24.29 -1.73
C LEU A 576 -10.80 -22.78 -1.96
N GLU A 577 -9.62 -22.16 -1.77
CA GLU A 577 -9.39 -20.75 -1.97
C GLU A 577 -9.52 -20.38 -3.45
N ALA A 578 -10.57 -19.63 -3.81
CA ALA A 578 -10.90 -19.19 -5.15
C ALA A 578 -10.38 -17.79 -5.45
N VAL A 579 -10.00 -17.57 -6.70
CA VAL A 579 -9.75 -16.23 -7.25
C VAL A 579 -11.09 -15.50 -7.38
N ILE A 580 -11.37 -14.55 -6.51
CA ILE A 580 -12.35 -13.53 -6.82
C ILE A 580 -11.65 -12.52 -7.73
N GLU A 581 -12.04 -12.51 -9.01
CA GLU A 581 -11.66 -11.42 -9.93
C GLU A 581 -12.25 -10.11 -9.41
N THR A 582 -11.51 -9.43 -8.53
CA THR A 582 -11.87 -8.06 -8.15
C THR A 582 -11.34 -7.10 -9.22
N LYS A 583 -12.25 -6.58 -10.02
CA LYS A 583 -11.99 -5.53 -11.03
C LYS A 583 -11.58 -4.17 -10.43
N SER A 584 -11.17 -4.10 -9.16
CA SER A 584 -10.86 -2.84 -8.49
C SER A 584 -9.39 -2.71 -8.12
N SER A 585 -8.83 -1.53 -8.31
CA SER A 585 -7.54 -1.13 -7.74
C SER A 585 -7.59 -1.33 -6.22
N VAL A 586 -6.68 -2.13 -5.68
CA VAL A 586 -6.68 -2.46 -4.26
C VAL A 586 -6.14 -1.25 -3.50
N SER A 587 -7.04 -0.52 -2.84
CA SER A 587 -6.63 0.41 -1.79
C SER A 587 -6.26 -0.36 -0.52
N PRO A 588 -5.45 0.22 0.40
CA PRO A 588 -5.16 -0.43 1.69
C PRO A 588 -6.41 -0.82 2.47
N SER A 589 -7.49 -0.04 2.35
CA SER A 589 -8.80 -0.33 2.94
C SER A 589 -9.47 -1.54 2.28
N ASP A 590 -9.41 -1.69 0.95
CA ASP A 590 -10.00 -2.82 0.24
C ASP A 590 -9.29 -4.12 0.57
N LEU A 591 -7.94 -4.09 0.66
CA LEU A 591 -7.15 -5.24 1.09
C LEU A 591 -7.55 -5.70 2.49
N LEU A 592 -7.74 -4.77 3.42
CA LEU A 592 -8.18 -5.07 4.77
C LEU A 592 -9.61 -5.63 4.80
N HIS A 593 -10.53 -5.07 4.02
CA HIS A 593 -11.91 -5.57 3.90
C HIS A 593 -11.94 -6.99 3.32
N THR A 594 -11.19 -7.25 2.25
CA THR A 594 -11.11 -8.58 1.63
C THR A 594 -10.51 -9.59 2.61
N ASN A 595 -9.42 -9.24 3.30
CA ASN A 595 -8.82 -10.13 4.29
C ASN A 595 -9.77 -10.40 5.47
N ARG A 596 -10.53 -9.37 5.92
CA ARG A 596 -11.56 -9.55 6.96
C ARG A 596 -12.60 -10.58 6.57
N THR A 597 -13.19 -10.49 5.38
CA THR A 597 -14.23 -11.42 4.92
C THR A 597 -13.68 -12.84 4.77
N THR A 598 -12.46 -12.99 4.27
CA THR A 598 -11.76 -14.28 4.18
C THR A 598 -11.56 -14.90 5.55
N VAL A 599 -11.02 -14.15 6.51
CA VAL A 599 -10.77 -14.65 7.87
C VAL A 599 -12.07 -15.01 8.58
N LEU A 600 -13.12 -14.16 8.44
CA LEU A 600 -14.44 -14.47 9.03
C LEU A 600 -15.04 -15.76 8.46
N ALA A 601 -14.92 -15.98 7.16
CA ALA A 601 -15.37 -17.22 6.52
C ALA A 601 -14.56 -18.45 7.03
N GLN A 602 -13.24 -18.31 7.18
CA GLN A 602 -12.38 -19.38 7.74
C GLN A 602 -12.73 -19.69 9.20
N VAL A 603 -12.86 -18.65 10.03
CA VAL A 603 -13.25 -18.79 11.45
C VAL A 603 -14.58 -19.50 11.58
N LEU A 604 -15.55 -19.11 10.75
CA LEU A 604 -16.89 -19.72 10.74
C LEU A 604 -16.82 -21.18 10.28
N ALA A 605 -16.13 -21.48 9.18
CA ALA A 605 -16.02 -22.83 8.64
C ALA A 605 -15.34 -23.79 9.63
N VAL A 606 -14.19 -23.36 10.21
CA VAL A 606 -13.45 -24.16 11.20
C VAL A 606 -14.27 -24.31 12.49
N GLY A 607 -14.86 -23.22 12.97
CA GLY A 607 -15.68 -23.23 14.16
C GLY A 607 -16.89 -24.16 14.04
N LEU A 608 -17.62 -24.10 12.90
CA LEU A 608 -18.74 -25.01 12.63
C LEU A 608 -18.30 -26.48 12.52
N ALA A 609 -17.23 -26.76 11.76
CA ALA A 609 -16.76 -28.12 11.56
C ALA A 609 -16.33 -28.80 12.89
N LEU A 610 -15.54 -28.08 13.70
CA LEU A 610 -15.08 -28.58 15.00
C LEU A 610 -16.20 -28.57 16.04
N GLY A 611 -17.04 -27.53 16.03
CA GLY A 611 -18.18 -27.44 16.94
C GLY A 611 -19.20 -28.55 16.73
N LEU A 612 -19.57 -28.83 15.47
CA LEU A 612 -20.47 -29.95 15.14
C LEU A 612 -19.82 -31.29 15.47
N GLY A 613 -18.56 -31.54 15.10
CA GLY A 613 -17.88 -32.80 15.40
C GLY A 613 -17.80 -33.06 16.90
N PHE A 614 -17.35 -32.10 17.70
CA PHE A 614 -17.27 -32.24 19.15
C PHE A 614 -18.66 -32.29 19.79
N GLY A 615 -19.61 -31.47 19.31
CA GLY A 615 -21.00 -31.46 19.80
C GLY A 615 -21.70 -32.78 19.60
N ILE A 616 -21.54 -33.47 18.45
CA ILE A 616 -22.09 -34.79 18.19
C ILE A 616 -21.52 -35.82 19.17
N VAL A 617 -20.19 -35.83 19.37
CA VAL A 617 -19.56 -36.79 20.30
C VAL A 617 -20.08 -36.60 21.73
N VAL A 618 -20.18 -35.34 22.19
CA VAL A 618 -20.72 -35.01 23.52
C VAL A 618 -22.20 -35.35 23.61
N ALA A 619 -22.98 -35.11 22.57
CA ALA A 619 -24.42 -35.44 22.54
C ALA A 619 -24.68 -36.94 22.67
N LEU A 620 -23.88 -37.77 22.02
CA LEU A 620 -23.98 -39.21 22.09
C LEU A 620 -23.62 -39.80 23.49
N VAL A 621 -22.72 -39.13 24.21
CA VAL A 621 -22.25 -39.59 25.52
C VAL A 621 -23.05 -38.97 26.68
N ASN A 622 -23.37 -37.67 26.58
CA ASN A 622 -23.89 -36.88 27.71
C ASN A 622 -25.26 -36.25 27.45
N GLY A 623 -25.88 -36.56 26.31
CA GLY A 623 -27.20 -36.06 25.93
C GLY A 623 -27.18 -34.80 25.05
N PHE A 624 -28.28 -34.60 24.29
CA PHE A 624 -28.39 -33.62 23.21
C PHE A 624 -28.13 -32.18 23.64
N ALA A 625 -28.71 -31.75 24.76
CA ALA A 625 -28.56 -30.38 25.24
C ALA A 625 -27.11 -30.02 25.56
N LEU A 626 -26.38 -30.90 26.24
CA LEU A 626 -24.96 -30.72 26.56
C LEU A 626 -24.09 -30.80 25.30
N GLY A 627 -24.44 -31.65 24.35
CA GLY A 627 -23.79 -31.73 23.05
C GLY A 627 -23.85 -30.42 22.26
N VAL A 628 -25.04 -29.84 22.15
CA VAL A 628 -25.25 -28.59 21.45
C VAL A 628 -24.49 -27.42 22.09
N THR A 629 -24.61 -27.29 23.42
CA THR A 629 -23.94 -26.18 24.14
C THR A 629 -22.42 -26.30 24.10
N SER A 630 -21.89 -27.50 24.34
CA SER A 630 -20.44 -27.76 24.29
C SER A 630 -19.87 -27.61 22.88
N GLY A 631 -20.61 -28.05 21.86
CA GLY A 631 -20.24 -27.90 20.46
C GLY A 631 -20.15 -26.45 20.03
N LEU A 632 -21.19 -25.67 20.34
CA LEU A 632 -21.20 -24.22 20.04
C LEU A 632 -20.05 -23.50 20.74
N ALA A 633 -19.84 -23.75 22.04
CA ALA A 633 -18.77 -23.14 22.80
C ALA A 633 -17.39 -23.49 22.26
N SER A 634 -17.13 -24.77 22.02
CA SER A 634 -15.83 -25.23 21.50
C SER A 634 -15.56 -24.72 20.11
N GLY A 635 -16.55 -24.75 19.22
CA GLY A 635 -16.43 -24.22 17.87
C GLY A 635 -16.12 -22.72 17.86
N LEU A 636 -16.81 -21.95 18.71
CA LEU A 636 -16.58 -20.52 18.83
C LEU A 636 -15.19 -20.20 19.41
N VAL A 637 -14.78 -20.90 20.47
CA VAL A 637 -13.47 -20.73 21.11
C VAL A 637 -12.33 -21.03 20.15
N VAL A 638 -12.40 -22.19 19.45
CA VAL A 638 -11.35 -22.57 18.50
C VAL A 638 -11.36 -21.65 17.28
N GLY A 639 -12.53 -21.35 16.73
CA GLY A 639 -12.66 -20.46 15.58
C GLY A 639 -12.09 -19.05 15.86
N LEU A 640 -12.52 -18.42 16.95
CA LEU A 640 -12.02 -17.09 17.35
C LEU A 640 -10.54 -17.13 17.72
N GLY A 641 -10.09 -18.15 18.45
CA GLY A 641 -8.68 -18.32 18.82
C GLY A 641 -7.78 -18.42 17.57
N LEU A 642 -8.13 -19.25 16.60
CA LEU A 642 -7.41 -19.35 15.33
C LEU A 642 -7.50 -18.04 14.54
N GLY A 643 -8.64 -17.34 14.59
CA GLY A 643 -8.79 -16.02 14.02
C GLY A 643 -7.74 -15.04 14.51
N THR A 644 -7.36 -15.09 15.81
CA THR A 644 -6.31 -14.19 16.37
C THR A 644 -4.92 -14.47 15.81
N LEU A 645 -4.66 -15.65 15.27
CA LEU A 645 -3.39 -16.02 14.63
C LEU A 645 -3.26 -15.50 13.20
N THR A 646 -4.36 -15.08 12.58
CA THR A 646 -4.37 -14.53 11.22
C THR A 646 -3.86 -13.07 11.18
N ALA A 647 -3.52 -12.57 9.99
CA ALA A 647 -3.11 -11.18 9.80
C ALA A 647 -4.18 -10.19 10.32
N TRP A 648 -5.46 -10.42 9.98
CA TRP A 648 -6.56 -9.57 10.42
C TRP A 648 -6.82 -9.64 11.93
N GLY A 649 -6.81 -10.83 12.52
CA GLY A 649 -7.02 -10.99 13.96
C GLY A 649 -5.90 -10.35 14.79
N ARG A 650 -4.64 -10.51 14.37
CA ARG A 650 -3.50 -9.82 15.00
C ARG A 650 -3.63 -8.30 14.88
N TRP A 651 -4.06 -7.82 13.73
CA TRP A 651 -4.33 -6.40 13.55
C TRP A 651 -5.43 -5.90 14.51
N VAL A 652 -6.53 -6.66 14.69
CA VAL A 652 -7.58 -6.29 15.64
C VAL A 652 -7.04 -6.26 17.06
N VAL A 653 -6.38 -7.31 17.52
CA VAL A 653 -5.92 -7.45 18.91
C VAL A 653 -4.79 -6.46 19.23
N LEU A 654 -3.76 -6.41 18.40
CA LEU A 654 -2.55 -5.64 18.68
C LEU A 654 -2.69 -4.17 18.26
N VAL A 655 -3.23 -3.92 17.06
CA VAL A 655 -3.24 -2.56 16.49
C VAL A 655 -4.50 -1.80 16.89
N ARG A 656 -5.67 -2.45 16.84
CA ARG A 656 -6.94 -1.77 17.08
C ARG A 656 -7.37 -1.74 18.54
N VAL A 657 -6.82 -2.60 19.39
CA VAL A 657 -7.12 -2.62 20.82
C VAL A 657 -5.92 -2.15 21.64
N TRP A 658 -4.77 -2.79 21.52
CA TRP A 658 -3.64 -2.53 22.40
C TRP A 658 -2.95 -1.18 22.15
N LEU A 659 -2.65 -0.84 20.87
CA LEU A 659 -1.98 0.43 20.59
C LEU A 659 -2.81 1.66 20.97
N PRO A 660 -4.15 1.70 20.81
CA PRO A 660 -4.96 2.78 21.35
C PRO A 660 -5.02 2.80 22.88
N LEU A 661 -5.08 1.65 23.54
CA LEU A 661 -5.05 1.59 25.02
C LEU A 661 -3.75 2.18 25.58
N THR A 662 -2.63 1.99 24.86
CA THR A 662 -1.33 2.57 25.23
C THR A 662 -1.11 3.99 24.70
N GLY A 663 -2.11 4.61 24.03
CA GLY A 663 -2.05 5.96 23.49
C GLY A 663 -1.21 6.13 22.22
N ARG A 664 -0.57 5.04 21.73
CA ARG A 664 0.37 5.07 20.60
C ARG A 664 -0.29 5.26 19.23
N LEU A 665 -1.55 4.83 19.08
CA LEU A 665 -2.36 5.06 17.87
C LEU A 665 -3.81 5.37 18.26
N PRO A 666 -4.62 5.96 17.36
CA PRO A 666 -6.04 6.20 17.63
C PRO A 666 -6.85 4.91 17.45
N TRP A 667 -8.05 4.84 18.07
CA TRP A 667 -8.98 3.72 17.90
C TRP A 667 -9.40 3.49 16.45
N ALA A 668 -9.48 4.55 15.65
CA ALA A 668 -9.82 4.49 14.23
C ALA A 668 -8.57 4.61 13.35
N VAL A 669 -7.61 3.68 13.50
CA VAL A 669 -6.30 3.71 12.82
C VAL A 669 -6.44 3.91 11.31
N ASN A 670 -7.30 3.15 10.62
CA ASN A 670 -7.47 3.27 9.17
C ASN A 670 -7.97 4.64 8.75
N ALA A 671 -8.96 5.17 9.50
CA ALA A 671 -9.47 6.51 9.22
C ALA A 671 -8.43 7.60 9.48
N PHE A 672 -7.49 7.36 10.40
CA PHE A 672 -6.37 8.25 10.65
C PHE A 672 -5.33 8.19 9.52
N LEU A 673 -4.98 6.99 9.05
CA LEU A 673 -4.04 6.83 7.93
C LEU A 673 -4.61 7.43 6.63
N ASP A 674 -5.90 7.20 6.37
CA ASP A 674 -6.60 7.79 5.23
C ASP A 674 -6.69 9.32 5.34
N ASP A 675 -6.95 9.87 6.54
CA ASP A 675 -6.94 11.31 6.80
C ASP A 675 -5.53 11.90 6.63
N ALA A 676 -4.48 11.23 7.10
CA ALA A 676 -3.08 11.65 6.93
C ALA A 676 -2.66 11.61 5.44
N TYR A 677 -3.16 10.63 4.69
CA TYR A 677 -3.00 10.57 3.23
C TYR A 677 -3.69 11.75 2.55
N GLN A 678 -4.93 12.04 2.88
CA GLN A 678 -5.67 13.17 2.32
C GLN A 678 -5.06 14.52 2.67
N ARG A 679 -4.38 14.63 3.82
CA ARG A 679 -3.62 15.83 4.25
C ARG A 679 -2.23 15.93 3.63
N GLY A 680 -1.83 14.99 2.78
CA GLY A 680 -0.55 15.01 2.09
C GLY A 680 0.65 14.67 2.98
N VAL A 681 0.45 14.18 4.20
CA VAL A 681 1.53 13.68 5.07
C VAL A 681 1.99 12.31 4.61
N LEU A 682 1.02 11.45 4.26
CA LEU A 682 1.27 10.13 3.68
C LEU A 682 1.00 10.13 2.17
N ARG A 683 1.56 9.15 1.48
CA ARG A 683 1.24 8.79 0.09
C ARG A 683 0.78 7.33 0.04
N GLN A 684 -0.01 6.98 -0.95
CA GLN A 684 -0.39 5.60 -1.20
C GLN A 684 0.52 5.01 -2.29
N VAL A 685 1.07 3.84 -2.04
CA VAL A 685 1.85 3.08 -3.03
C VAL A 685 1.26 1.67 -3.07
N GLY A 686 0.50 1.38 -4.12
CA GLY A 686 -0.26 0.13 -4.18
C GLY A 686 -1.20 -0.04 -2.98
N ALA A 687 -1.04 -1.14 -2.25
CA ALA A 687 -1.88 -1.51 -1.11
C ALA A 687 -1.35 -1.03 0.25
N VAL A 688 -0.35 -0.15 0.29
CA VAL A 688 0.29 0.34 1.53
C VAL A 688 0.37 1.86 1.54
N TYR A 689 0.55 2.44 2.73
CA TYR A 689 0.89 3.85 2.88
C TYR A 689 2.39 4.01 3.09
N GLN A 690 2.92 5.17 2.69
CA GLN A 690 4.30 5.60 2.96
C GLN A 690 4.29 7.06 3.38
N PHE A 691 5.29 7.52 4.13
CA PHE A 691 5.50 8.95 4.31
C PHE A 691 5.79 9.59 2.96
N ARG A 692 5.16 10.72 2.67
CA ARG A 692 5.38 11.43 1.40
C ARG A 692 6.84 11.86 1.22
N HIS A 693 7.50 12.24 2.32
CA HIS A 693 8.86 12.72 2.34
C HIS A 693 9.67 11.98 3.40
N ALA A 694 10.78 11.35 3.01
CA ALA A 694 11.66 10.63 3.92
C ALA A 694 12.20 11.55 5.04
N ARG A 695 12.59 12.80 4.69
CA ARG A 695 13.06 13.79 5.70
C ARG A 695 12.01 14.10 6.77
N LEU A 696 10.72 14.16 6.39
CA LEU A 696 9.62 14.36 7.35
C LEU A 696 9.48 13.16 8.29
N ARG A 697 9.58 11.93 7.73
CA ARG A 697 9.59 10.70 8.53
C ARG A 697 10.73 10.72 9.55
N ASP A 698 11.94 10.99 9.08
CA ASP A 698 13.15 10.95 9.92
C ASP A 698 13.06 11.99 11.03
N ARG A 699 12.59 13.21 10.73
CA ARG A 699 12.36 14.26 11.73
C ARG A 699 11.28 13.90 12.75
N LEU A 700 10.16 13.34 12.30
CA LEU A 700 9.10 12.90 13.21
C LEU A 700 9.55 11.76 14.14
N ALA A 701 10.38 10.84 13.63
CA ALA A 701 10.97 9.77 14.45
C ALA A 701 11.94 10.33 15.50
N GLU A 702 12.81 11.25 15.12
CA GLU A 702 13.77 11.90 16.01
C GLU A 702 13.05 12.63 17.15
N VAL A 703 12.08 13.47 16.84
CA VAL A 703 11.30 14.21 17.84
C VAL A 703 10.52 13.26 18.77
N TYR A 704 9.95 12.18 18.23
CA TYR A 704 9.25 11.19 19.03
C TYR A 704 10.20 10.46 20.01
N GLU A 705 11.38 10.03 19.52
CA GLU A 705 12.40 9.38 20.35
C GLU A 705 12.91 10.30 21.47
N GLN A 706 13.07 11.60 21.21
CA GLN A 706 13.45 12.60 22.23
C GLN A 706 12.41 12.81 23.33
N HIS A 707 11.11 12.62 23.02
CA HIS A 707 10.03 12.79 23.99
C HIS A 707 9.78 11.51 24.82
N GLU A 708 10.20 10.34 24.36
CA GLU A 708 10.09 9.08 25.10
C GLU A 708 11.29 8.81 26.05
N GLN A 709 12.42 9.52 25.87
CA GLN A 709 13.57 9.52 26.79
C GLN A 709 13.35 10.46 27.96
#